data_9805c0d255f2dddb92880a10fe5315a2
#
_entry.id   9805c0d255f2dddb92880a10fe5315a2
#
_cell.length_a   1.000
_cell.length_b   1.000
_cell.length_c   1.000
_cell.angle_alpha   90.00
_cell.angle_beta   90.00
_cell.angle_gamma   90.00
#
_symmetry.space_group_name_H-M   'P 1'
#
loop_
_entity.id
_entity.type
_entity.pdbx_description
1 polymer ?
#
loop_
_entity_poly.entity_id
_entity_poly.type
_entity_poly.pdbx_seq_one_letter_code
_entity_poly.pdbx_strand_id
1 'polypeptide(L)'
;MCSVRLVFGALNKVDRCYTLTRGSCRNCHGSKKKKESIKKEAPINSGLSSRTKSRLPWADGFSIATTASGFQDKKAILCYYPHMFSLENLFGNSTNKLLRDTRAMVEKINALEDSYHSLSDDDLRAKTLDFKSRIASGESLDDLLPEAFAAVREAALRSVKLRPFDVQLIGGYVLHNRGIAEMKTGEGKTLVATLPAYLNALPGKGVHVITVNDYLARRDAAWMGQVYATLGLTIGIINHDTSYIYDPAHIEVDPMRDEEGSYRVFYEFLRPCTRRQAYEADITYGTNSEYGFDYLRDNIAYNPTDLRQRGHFFAIVDEIDSILIDEARTPLIISAPAAESEDLYRTFATLAEKLHKEVDFTVDEKRKAIQMTDAGIEHAEKMLGIENLYTEKGIKYVHHLETAVRAKALFQRDKEYVVKNGEIVIVDEFTGRLQPGRRWSEGLHQAIEAKEGVTVQKESRTFASITYQNYFRLYDKLSGMTGTAKTSSEEFFKVYGLDVADIPTNQPVVRKDENDLIFQTEQGKFAAVARAVKELHAKGQPVLIGTVSIERNELLSAFLKREGVPHEILNAKNHEREGEIIAQAGQKGKVTVATNMAGRGVDIKLGGALASQALHDEVKALGGLYVLGTERHEARRIDNQLRGRSGRQGDPGETRFFVSLEDSLMRVFASDTIKGLMGRFGIPEDEAIENSMVTRALESAQTKIEGFNFDARKHVLEFDNVLDRQRRAIYDKRRRVLVGGQDDVSGVLVELAAGNEEALAVIKKKEEELGREVFLQVARNIVLQTLDMLWVEHLESMEYLRGSVNLRAYGQRDPLVEYRKEGTRVYKEMELMLVGRVFELLEGLQKNQIQAAPPPVMPTPIAIVQNATGGTREIHRNDPCPCGSGKKWKNCGLKNTQEHQRLMTQKTK
;
A
#
# COMPACT_ATOMS: atom_id res chain seq x y z
N MET A 1 -24.02 29.28 3.82
CA MET A 1 -24.49 29.00 2.45
C MET A 1 -24.31 30.16 1.45
N CYS A 2 -24.26 31.40 1.85
CA CYS A 2 -24.03 32.54 0.91
C CYS A 2 -22.56 32.68 0.47
N SER A 3 -21.60 32.29 1.31
CA SER A 3 -20.16 32.44 1.01
C SER A 3 -19.63 31.42 -0.03
N VAL A 4 -20.24 30.22 -0.10
CA VAL A 4 -19.81 29.16 -1.03
C VAL A 4 -20.28 29.41 -2.46
N ARG A 5 -21.40 30.10 -2.66
CA ARG A 5 -21.89 30.44 -4.02
C ARG A 5 -21.06 31.52 -4.71
N LEU A 6 -20.41 32.39 -3.96
CA LEU A 6 -19.54 33.45 -4.53
C LEU A 6 -18.21 32.90 -5.07
N VAL A 7 -17.66 31.86 -4.44
CA VAL A 7 -16.41 31.22 -4.88
C VAL A 7 -16.63 30.40 -6.15
N PHE A 8 -17.75 29.69 -6.26
CA PHE A 8 -18.09 28.93 -7.49
C PHE A 8 -18.42 29.84 -8.68
N GLY A 9 -19.02 31.02 -8.42
CA GLY A 9 -19.28 32.02 -9.46
C GLY A 9 -17.99 32.65 -10.05
N ALA A 10 -16.93 32.76 -9.26
CA ALA A 10 -15.65 33.29 -9.68
C ALA A 10 -14.86 32.27 -10.54
N LEU A 11 -14.91 30.99 -10.20
CA LEU A 11 -14.26 29.91 -10.97
C LEU A 11 -14.88 29.72 -12.35
N ASN A 12 -16.21 29.76 -12.47
CA ASN A 12 -16.89 29.67 -13.75
C ASN A 12 -16.64 30.87 -14.68
N LYS A 13 -16.32 32.04 -14.12
CA LYS A 13 -15.91 33.22 -14.92
C LYS A 13 -14.47 33.11 -15.42
N VAL A 14 -13.59 32.45 -14.69
CA VAL A 14 -12.20 32.21 -15.12
C VAL A 14 -12.15 31.20 -16.28
N ASP A 15 -12.93 30.12 -16.20
CA ASP A 15 -13.01 29.12 -17.28
C ASP A 15 -13.60 29.70 -18.58
N ARG A 16 -14.57 30.61 -18.46
CA ARG A 16 -15.09 31.30 -19.69
C ARG A 16 -14.09 32.29 -20.31
N CYS A 17 -13.21 32.89 -19.51
CA CYS A 17 -12.12 33.70 -20.04
C CYS A 17 -11.06 32.87 -20.76
N TYR A 18 -10.77 31.64 -20.25
CA TYR A 18 -9.78 30.75 -20.85
C TYR A 18 -10.23 30.20 -22.21
N THR A 19 -11.53 29.95 -22.38
CA THR A 19 -12.11 29.48 -23.68
C THR A 19 -12.19 30.56 -24.74
N LEU A 20 -12.39 31.83 -24.36
CA LEU A 20 -12.42 32.95 -25.29
C LEU A 20 -11.03 33.39 -25.81
N THR A 21 -9.98 33.20 -25.02
CA THR A 21 -8.60 33.47 -25.42
C THR A 21 -8.02 32.44 -26.38
N ARG A 22 -8.50 31.18 -26.35
CA ARG A 22 -8.10 30.16 -27.35
C ARG A 22 -8.73 30.36 -28.74
N GLY A 23 -9.83 31.09 -28.82
CA GLY A 23 -10.51 31.35 -30.11
C GLY A 23 -9.94 32.52 -30.92
N SER A 24 -9.11 33.41 -30.34
CA SER A 24 -8.62 34.61 -31.00
C SER A 24 -7.17 34.54 -31.52
N CYS A 25 -6.50 33.40 -31.40
CA CYS A 25 -5.13 33.21 -31.90
C CYS A 25 -5.01 32.57 -33.28
N ARG A 26 -6.11 32.55 -34.08
CA ARG A 26 -6.07 32.01 -35.45
C ARG A 26 -5.73 33.01 -36.56
N ASN A 27 -5.38 34.26 -36.26
CA ASN A 27 -5.09 35.28 -37.29
C ASN A 27 -3.71 35.96 -37.18
N CYS A 28 -2.68 35.23 -36.77
CA CYS A 28 -1.30 35.71 -36.89
C CYS A 28 -0.43 34.75 -37.70
N HIS A 29 -0.82 34.61 -39.00
CA HIS A 29 0.08 34.09 -40.02
C HIS A 29 0.08 35.07 -41.19
N GLY A 30 1.21 35.76 -41.35
CA GLY A 30 1.49 36.48 -42.59
C GLY A 30 2.23 37.81 -42.39
N SER A 31 3.52 37.77 -42.21
CA SER A 31 4.46 38.57 -43.02
C SER A 31 5.91 38.28 -42.64
N LYS A 32 6.56 37.60 -43.53
CA LYS A 32 8.03 37.60 -43.63
C LYS A 32 8.43 38.92 -44.31
N LYS A 33 9.39 39.65 -43.74
CA LYS A 33 10.57 40.24 -44.39
C LYS A 33 11.17 41.36 -43.54
N LYS A 34 12.37 41.23 -43.16
CA LYS A 34 13.63 41.81 -43.48
C LYS A 34 14.58 41.89 -42.28
N LYS A 35 15.73 41.34 -42.54
CA LYS A 35 16.97 41.58 -41.76
C LYS A 35 17.42 43.02 -42.04
N GLU A 36 17.94 43.68 -41.07
CA GLU A 36 19.17 44.47 -41.21
C GLU A 36 19.82 44.80 -39.88
N SER A 37 21.09 44.61 -39.88
CA SER A 37 22.09 44.80 -38.83
C SER A 37 22.30 46.26 -38.49
N ILE A 38 22.64 46.61 -37.24
CA ILE A 38 23.63 47.64 -36.97
C ILE A 38 24.30 47.36 -35.60
N LYS A 39 25.63 47.34 -35.62
CA LYS A 39 26.58 47.26 -34.52
C LYS A 39 26.82 48.64 -33.90
N LYS A 40 27.47 48.57 -32.70
CA LYS A 40 28.32 49.61 -32.02
C LYS A 40 27.57 50.50 -31.02
N GLU A 41 28.08 50.86 -29.89
CA GLU A 41 29.37 50.86 -29.17
C GLU A 41 29.15 51.38 -27.75
N ALA A 42 29.95 50.94 -26.78
CA ALA A 42 30.05 51.58 -25.44
C ALA A 42 30.91 52.87 -25.55
N PRO A 43 30.91 53.75 -24.56
CA PRO A 43 31.92 53.69 -23.50
C PRO A 43 31.52 54.22 -22.11
N ILE A 44 32.01 53.61 -21.05
CA ILE A 44 32.97 54.08 -20.04
C ILE A 44 32.81 55.52 -19.49
N ASN A 45 32.54 55.68 -18.21
CA ASN A 45 33.41 56.22 -17.19
C ASN A 45 32.70 56.52 -15.86
N SER A 46 33.16 55.88 -14.80
CA SER A 46 33.98 56.45 -13.71
C SER A 46 33.28 57.37 -12.70
N GLY A 47 33.42 57.04 -11.46
CA GLY A 47 33.47 57.96 -10.40
C GLY A 47 32.89 57.55 -9.06
N LEU A 48 33.67 56.88 -8.23
CA LEU A 48 33.97 57.17 -6.79
C LEU A 48 32.84 57.61 -5.85
N SER A 49 32.64 56.89 -4.81
CA SER A 49 33.02 57.15 -3.43
C SER A 49 31.94 56.89 -2.38
N SER A 50 32.38 56.04 -1.46
CA SER A 50 32.22 56.07 0.00
C SER A 50 30.84 56.02 0.69
N ARG A 51 30.75 54.97 1.50
CA ARG A 51 30.22 54.95 2.88
C ARG A 51 28.84 55.47 3.16
N THR A 52 27.93 54.60 3.56
CA THR A 52 27.54 54.46 4.97
C THR A 52 26.52 53.35 5.17
N LYS A 53 26.75 52.56 6.22
CA LYS A 53 25.81 51.60 6.78
C LYS A 53 24.62 52.34 7.34
N SER A 54 23.39 51.97 6.95
CA SER A 54 22.25 52.18 7.81
C SER A 54 21.26 51.01 7.66
N ARG A 55 20.89 50.49 8.80
CA ARG A 55 19.92 49.43 9.07
C ARG A 55 18.53 49.91 8.56
N LEU A 56 17.83 49.02 7.87
CA LEU A 56 16.39 49.17 7.65
C LEU A 56 15.64 48.42 8.73
N PRO A 57 14.66 49.04 9.38
CA PRO A 57 13.73 48.37 10.28
C PRO A 57 12.51 47.88 9.49
N TRP A 58 12.13 46.65 9.71
CA TRP A 58 10.85 46.11 9.29
C TRP A 58 9.87 46.23 10.45
N ALA A 59 8.97 47.16 10.39
CA ALA A 59 7.64 47.13 11.01
C ALA A 59 6.82 48.32 10.49
N ASP A 60 5.56 47.99 10.19
CA ASP A 60 4.38 48.86 10.13
C ASP A 60 3.73 49.09 8.75
N GLY A 61 2.53 48.52 8.65
CA GLY A 61 1.36 49.20 8.16
C GLY A 61 1.15 49.33 6.66
N PHE A 62 0.58 48.32 6.04
CA PHE A 62 -0.11 48.54 4.76
C PHE A 62 -1.54 48.99 5.00
N SER A 63 -1.75 50.30 4.88
CA SER A 63 -3.07 50.92 4.70
C SER A 63 -3.40 50.93 3.20
N ILE A 64 -4.47 50.27 2.79
CA ILE A 64 -5.00 50.29 1.43
C ILE A 64 -5.87 51.52 1.27
N ALA A 65 -5.34 52.55 0.64
CA ALA A 65 -6.15 53.68 0.14
C ALA A 65 -6.66 53.35 -1.25
N THR A 66 -7.98 53.22 -1.39
CA THR A 66 -8.67 53.07 -2.69
C THR A 66 -8.79 54.40 -3.39
N THR A 67 -8.00 54.63 -4.42
CA THR A 67 -8.32 55.63 -5.45
C THR A 67 -8.42 54.94 -6.78
N ALA A 68 -9.56 55.13 -7.43
CA ALA A 68 -9.94 54.56 -8.69
C ALA A 68 -9.30 55.32 -9.85
N SER A 69 -8.08 55.04 -10.21
CA SER A 69 -7.51 55.33 -11.53
C SER A 69 -6.18 54.60 -11.69
N GLY A 70 -6.14 53.53 -12.42
CA GLY A 70 -4.89 52.78 -12.66
C GLY A 70 -5.07 51.28 -12.96
N PHE A 71 -6.14 50.94 -13.67
CA PHE A 71 -6.49 49.49 -13.88
C PHE A 71 -5.85 48.83 -15.12
N GLN A 72 -4.89 49.47 -15.78
CA GLN A 72 -4.30 48.89 -17.01
C GLN A 72 -2.94 48.19 -16.76
N ASP A 73 -2.19 48.53 -15.73
CA ASP A 73 -0.84 47.96 -15.54
C ASP A 73 -0.79 46.67 -14.69
N LYS A 74 -1.84 46.34 -13.94
CA LYS A 74 -1.87 45.09 -13.11
C LYS A 74 -2.02 43.83 -13.90
N LYS A 75 -2.47 43.87 -15.16
CA LYS A 75 -2.58 42.67 -16.02
C LYS A 75 -1.25 42.26 -16.64
N ALA A 76 -0.33 43.17 -16.81
CA ALA A 76 0.99 42.88 -17.37
C ALA A 76 1.91 42.19 -16.37
N ILE A 77 1.80 42.49 -15.06
CA ILE A 77 2.63 41.92 -13.99
C ILE A 77 2.22 40.47 -13.69
N LEU A 78 0.95 40.11 -13.82
CA LEU A 78 0.46 38.74 -13.60
C LEU A 78 0.83 37.74 -14.72
N CYS A 79 1.17 38.22 -15.91
CA CYS A 79 1.60 37.38 -17.02
C CYS A 79 3.13 37.14 -17.05
N TYR A 80 3.93 37.94 -16.34
CA TYR A 80 5.39 37.85 -16.43
C TYR A 80 6.08 36.97 -15.35
N TYR A 81 5.35 36.58 -14.27
CA TYR A 81 5.86 35.71 -13.21
C TYR A 81 4.87 34.59 -12.84
N PRO A 82 4.74 33.54 -13.67
CA PRO A 82 3.83 32.43 -13.35
C PRO A 82 4.31 31.53 -12.19
N HIS A 83 5.54 31.74 -11.68
CA HIS A 83 6.12 30.88 -10.62
C HIS A 83 6.22 31.53 -9.23
N MET A 84 5.70 32.71 -9.01
CA MET A 84 5.82 33.40 -7.72
C MET A 84 4.57 33.41 -6.84
N PHE A 85 3.49 32.81 -7.30
CA PHE A 85 2.29 32.61 -6.49
C PHE A 85 1.97 31.12 -6.44
N SER A 86 2.62 30.40 -5.53
CA SER A 86 2.06 29.13 -5.08
C SER A 86 0.82 29.49 -4.24
N LEU A 87 -0.26 28.73 -4.45
CA LEU A 87 -1.49 28.86 -3.64
C LEU A 87 -1.21 28.71 -2.13
N GLU A 88 -0.10 28.05 -1.75
CA GLU A 88 0.37 27.91 -0.38
C GLU A 88 0.67 29.25 0.32
N ASN A 89 1.15 30.27 -0.41
CA ASN A 89 1.42 31.58 0.15
C ASN A 89 0.16 32.44 0.35
N LEU A 90 -0.95 32.11 -0.31
CA LEU A 90 -2.23 32.81 -0.19
C LEU A 90 -3.08 32.31 1.00
N PHE A 91 -2.83 31.07 1.48
CA PHE A 91 -3.63 30.45 2.55
C PHE A 91 -2.94 30.38 3.92
N GLY A 92 -1.77 30.97 4.09
CA GLY A 92 -1.01 30.92 5.33
C GLY A 92 -0.65 29.48 5.72
N ASN A 93 0.46 29.20 6.39
CA ASN A 93 0.89 27.86 6.78
C ASN A 93 -0.29 27.04 7.30
N SER A 94 -0.69 25.98 6.56
CA SER A 94 -1.81 25.09 6.90
C SER A 94 -1.68 24.53 8.31
N THR A 95 -0.46 24.27 8.75
CA THR A 95 -0.11 23.87 10.12
C THR A 95 -0.48 24.92 11.17
N ASN A 96 -0.19 26.20 10.93
CA ASN A 96 -0.54 27.28 11.87
C ASN A 96 -2.06 27.47 11.99
N LYS A 97 -2.80 27.25 10.92
CA LYS A 97 -4.25 27.25 10.94
C LYS A 97 -4.77 26.09 11.77
N LEU A 98 -4.29 24.87 11.52
CA LEU A 98 -4.66 23.67 12.25
C LEU A 98 -4.41 23.84 13.76
N LEU A 99 -3.20 24.29 14.15
CA LEU A 99 -2.85 24.53 15.55
C LEU A 99 -3.78 25.54 16.23
N ARG A 100 -4.18 26.60 15.53
CA ARG A 100 -5.11 27.58 16.03
C ARG A 100 -6.52 27.01 16.20
N ASP A 101 -6.98 26.27 15.18
CA ASP A 101 -8.34 25.72 15.15
C ASP A 101 -8.52 24.56 16.16
N THR A 102 -7.44 23.83 16.48
CA THR A 102 -7.44 22.73 17.46
C THR A 102 -7.12 23.15 18.88
N ARG A 103 -6.59 24.35 19.08
CA ARG A 103 -6.17 24.84 20.42
C ARG A 103 -7.29 24.77 21.45
N ALA A 104 -8.46 25.30 21.13
CA ALA A 104 -9.61 25.31 22.04
C ALA A 104 -10.08 23.88 22.40
N MET A 105 -9.94 22.91 21.49
CA MET A 105 -10.25 21.50 21.72
C MET A 105 -9.25 20.90 22.72
N VAL A 106 -7.94 21.11 22.49
CA VAL A 106 -6.89 20.63 23.39
C VAL A 106 -7.05 21.23 24.80
N GLU A 107 -7.33 22.52 24.89
CA GLU A 107 -7.60 23.20 26.17
C GLU A 107 -8.80 22.60 26.91
N LYS A 108 -9.88 22.25 26.20
CA LYS A 108 -11.04 21.53 26.78
C LYS A 108 -10.66 20.16 27.33
N ILE A 109 -9.88 19.36 26.54
CA ILE A 109 -9.44 18.05 26.99
C ILE A 109 -8.54 18.13 28.22
N ASN A 110 -7.61 19.12 28.25
CA ASN A 110 -6.73 19.35 29.39
C ASN A 110 -7.51 19.76 30.63
N ALA A 111 -8.58 20.56 30.48
CA ALA A 111 -9.45 20.97 31.60
C ALA A 111 -10.26 19.80 32.20
N LEU A 112 -10.45 18.70 31.44
CA LEU A 112 -11.15 17.50 31.91
C LEU A 112 -10.23 16.52 32.64
N GLU A 113 -8.90 16.66 32.55
CA GLU A 113 -7.91 15.66 32.98
C GLU A 113 -8.08 15.33 34.47
N ASP A 114 -8.13 16.31 35.38
CA ASP A 114 -8.26 16.07 36.81
C ASP A 114 -9.57 15.37 37.16
N SER A 115 -10.66 15.69 36.47
CA SER A 115 -11.97 15.07 36.68
C SER A 115 -11.97 13.59 36.25
N TYR A 116 -11.30 13.26 35.15
CA TYR A 116 -11.18 11.87 34.69
C TYR A 116 -10.18 11.08 35.53
N HIS A 117 -9.12 11.72 36.00
CA HIS A 117 -8.15 11.08 36.91
C HIS A 117 -8.76 10.64 38.23
N SER A 118 -9.75 11.38 38.72
CA SER A 118 -10.47 11.06 39.98
C SER A 118 -11.49 9.93 39.85
N LEU A 119 -11.83 9.47 38.64
CA LEU A 119 -12.80 8.39 38.43
C LEU A 119 -12.21 7.02 38.83
N SER A 120 -13.05 6.13 39.36
CA SER A 120 -12.68 4.72 39.50
C SER A 120 -12.60 4.04 38.12
N ASP A 121 -12.01 2.83 38.03
CA ASP A 121 -11.94 2.09 36.76
C ASP A 121 -13.33 1.72 36.26
N ASP A 122 -14.26 1.40 37.15
CA ASP A 122 -15.65 1.11 36.79
C ASP A 122 -16.40 2.36 36.30
N ASP A 123 -16.18 3.54 36.92
CA ASP A 123 -16.77 4.80 36.47
C ASP A 123 -16.19 5.22 35.11
N LEU A 124 -14.89 5.04 34.90
CA LEU A 124 -14.25 5.31 33.63
C LEU A 124 -14.82 4.42 32.52
N ARG A 125 -15.01 3.13 32.81
CA ARG A 125 -15.67 2.17 31.90
C ARG A 125 -17.12 2.55 31.63
N ALA A 126 -17.86 2.99 32.65
CA ALA A 126 -19.25 3.40 32.54
C ALA A 126 -19.44 4.62 31.60
N LYS A 127 -18.42 5.47 31.45
CA LYS A 127 -18.43 6.56 30.47
C LYS A 127 -18.71 6.09 29.04
N THR A 128 -18.22 4.93 28.66
CA THR A 128 -18.49 4.35 27.32
C THR A 128 -19.98 4.08 27.10
N LEU A 129 -20.68 3.58 28.12
CA LEU A 129 -22.13 3.36 28.04
C LEU A 129 -22.91 4.69 28.00
N ASP A 130 -22.46 5.68 28.79
CA ASP A 130 -22.99 7.04 28.72
C ASP A 130 -22.86 7.64 27.33
N PHE A 131 -21.67 7.61 26.74
CA PHE A 131 -21.43 8.12 25.39
C PHE A 131 -22.28 7.38 24.32
N LYS A 132 -22.37 6.05 24.40
CA LYS A 132 -23.26 5.30 23.49
C LYS A 132 -24.71 5.71 23.61
N SER A 133 -25.20 6.00 24.82
CA SER A 133 -26.56 6.49 25.09
C SER A 133 -26.79 7.89 24.51
N ARG A 134 -25.85 8.80 24.70
CA ARG A 134 -25.88 10.18 24.17
C ARG A 134 -25.90 10.18 22.63
N ILE A 135 -25.08 9.33 21.99
CA ILE A 135 -25.12 9.13 20.52
C ILE A 135 -26.49 8.61 20.07
N ALA A 136 -27.05 7.63 20.77
CA ALA A 136 -28.38 7.11 20.46
C ALA A 136 -29.46 8.19 20.60
N SER A 137 -29.24 9.19 21.46
CA SER A 137 -30.10 10.36 21.65
C SER A 137 -29.88 11.48 20.63
N GLY A 138 -28.93 11.31 19.69
CA GLY A 138 -28.66 12.22 18.57
C GLY A 138 -27.49 13.18 18.77
N GLU A 139 -26.69 13.05 19.83
CA GLU A 139 -25.47 13.86 20.01
C GLU A 139 -24.40 13.46 18.99
N SER A 140 -23.68 14.45 18.48
CA SER A 140 -22.65 14.20 17.45
C SER A 140 -21.35 13.68 18.05
N LEU A 141 -20.56 12.95 17.25
CA LEU A 141 -19.22 12.50 17.66
C LEU A 141 -18.26 13.69 17.90
N ASP A 142 -18.47 14.81 17.20
CA ASP A 142 -17.64 16.02 17.34
C ASP A 142 -17.88 16.68 18.69
N ASP A 143 -19.12 16.68 19.20
CA ASP A 143 -19.46 17.22 20.53
C ASP A 143 -18.86 16.37 21.65
N LEU A 144 -18.85 15.03 21.46
CA LEU A 144 -18.29 14.06 22.42
C LEU A 144 -16.76 13.98 22.41
N LEU A 145 -16.12 14.47 21.33
CA LEU A 145 -14.68 14.28 21.13
C LEU A 145 -13.82 14.71 22.33
N PRO A 146 -14.02 15.88 22.98
CA PRO A 146 -13.18 16.25 24.11
C PRO A 146 -13.28 15.27 25.29
N GLU A 147 -14.49 14.83 25.65
CA GLU A 147 -14.70 13.89 26.73
C GLU A 147 -14.16 12.48 26.39
N ALA A 148 -14.40 12.01 25.17
CA ALA A 148 -13.90 10.72 24.70
C ALA A 148 -12.37 10.68 24.66
N PHE A 149 -11.70 11.75 24.22
CA PHE A 149 -10.24 11.83 24.20
C PHE A 149 -9.67 11.91 25.62
N ALA A 150 -10.33 12.59 26.55
CA ALA A 150 -9.95 12.61 27.95
C ALA A 150 -10.05 11.20 28.58
N ALA A 151 -11.11 10.46 28.26
CA ALA A 151 -11.27 9.07 28.72
C ALA A 151 -10.15 8.16 28.20
N VAL A 152 -9.80 8.25 26.90
CA VAL A 152 -8.71 7.47 26.32
C VAL A 152 -7.36 7.85 26.92
N ARG A 153 -7.12 9.16 27.16
CA ARG A 153 -5.88 9.65 27.76
C ARG A 153 -5.66 9.04 29.15
N GLU A 154 -6.71 9.04 29.99
CA GLU A 154 -6.68 8.46 31.32
C GLU A 154 -6.54 6.93 31.27
N ALA A 155 -7.30 6.25 30.40
CA ALA A 155 -7.20 4.81 30.21
C ALA A 155 -5.79 4.38 29.76
N ALA A 156 -5.17 5.15 28.85
CA ALA A 156 -3.80 4.89 28.38
C ALA A 156 -2.77 5.09 29.52
N LEU A 157 -2.95 6.13 30.34
CA LEU A 157 -2.08 6.36 31.50
C LEU A 157 -2.18 5.20 32.50
N ARG A 158 -3.41 4.69 32.76
CA ARG A 158 -3.63 3.58 33.72
C ARG A 158 -3.11 2.26 33.20
N SER A 159 -3.44 1.89 31.96
CA SER A 159 -3.19 0.56 31.42
C SER A 159 -1.76 0.38 30.91
N VAL A 160 -1.27 1.28 30.05
CA VAL A 160 0.03 1.16 29.38
C VAL A 160 1.07 2.19 29.86
N LYS A 161 0.74 2.98 30.88
CA LYS A 161 1.62 4.00 31.51
C LYS A 161 2.07 5.10 30.52
N LEU A 162 1.31 5.33 29.47
CA LEU A 162 1.58 6.34 28.46
C LEU A 162 0.47 7.41 28.47
N ARG A 163 0.82 8.65 28.78
CA ARG A 163 -0.09 9.78 28.70
C ARG A 163 0.04 10.45 27.32
N PRO A 164 -0.98 10.44 26.46
CA PRO A 164 -0.96 11.17 25.20
C PRO A 164 -0.60 12.64 25.35
N PHE A 165 0.39 13.12 24.57
CA PHE A 165 0.79 14.52 24.53
C PHE A 165 -0.23 15.38 23.77
N ASP A 166 -0.19 16.68 23.96
CA ASP A 166 -1.10 17.60 23.28
C ASP A 166 -1.00 17.54 21.75
N VAL A 167 0.22 17.38 21.22
CA VAL A 167 0.44 17.16 19.78
C VAL A 167 -0.19 15.86 19.27
N GLN A 168 -0.27 14.84 20.12
CA GLN A 168 -0.92 13.58 19.80
C GLN A 168 -2.45 13.71 19.80
N LEU A 169 -3.05 14.57 20.65
CA LEU A 169 -4.46 14.91 20.59
C LEU A 169 -4.82 15.60 19.26
N ILE A 170 -3.93 16.48 18.77
CA ILE A 170 -4.08 17.13 17.47
C ILE A 170 -4.04 16.10 16.35
N GLY A 171 -3.09 15.14 16.41
CA GLY A 171 -3.04 14.02 15.48
C GLY A 171 -4.33 13.19 15.47
N GLY A 172 -4.86 12.86 16.64
CA GLY A 172 -6.15 12.17 16.81
C GLY A 172 -7.32 12.94 16.22
N TYR A 173 -7.35 14.25 16.38
CA TYR A 173 -8.35 15.13 15.77
C TYR A 173 -8.30 15.10 14.23
N VAL A 174 -7.09 15.17 13.65
CA VAL A 174 -6.91 15.09 12.20
C VAL A 174 -7.42 13.75 11.66
N LEU A 175 -7.10 12.64 12.33
CA LEU A 175 -7.59 11.32 11.95
C LEU A 175 -9.11 11.22 12.07
N HIS A 176 -9.71 11.80 13.13
CA HIS A 176 -11.16 11.85 13.25
C HIS A 176 -11.80 12.63 12.10
N ASN A 177 -11.17 13.67 11.58
CA ASN A 177 -11.69 14.54 10.52
C ASN A 177 -11.29 14.11 9.09
N ARG A 178 -11.08 12.82 8.84
CA ARG A 178 -10.74 12.27 7.50
C ARG A 178 -9.46 12.86 6.92
N GLY A 179 -8.47 13.14 7.75
CA GLY A 179 -7.18 13.67 7.35
C GLY A 179 -6.08 12.64 7.48
N ILE A 180 -4.92 12.96 6.92
CA ILE A 180 -3.67 12.24 7.14
C ILE A 180 -2.84 13.03 8.15
N ALA A 181 -2.57 12.43 9.31
CA ALA A 181 -1.66 12.99 10.29
C ALA A 181 -0.21 12.63 9.93
N GLU A 182 0.54 13.61 9.39
CA GLU A 182 1.98 13.41 9.24
C GLU A 182 2.64 13.69 10.58
N MET A 183 3.01 12.62 11.27
CA MET A 183 3.74 12.65 12.54
C MET A 183 5.08 11.98 12.37
N LYS A 184 6.16 12.66 12.74
CA LYS A 184 7.51 12.11 12.59
C LYS A 184 7.65 10.74 13.25
N THR A 185 8.57 9.94 12.78
CA THR A 185 8.82 8.63 13.37
C THR A 185 9.25 8.77 14.84
N GLY A 186 8.69 7.94 15.73
CA GLY A 186 8.95 8.04 17.18
C GLY A 186 8.01 9.01 17.93
N GLU A 187 7.02 9.64 17.27
CA GLU A 187 6.02 10.50 17.90
C GLU A 187 4.78 9.72 18.43
N GLY A 188 4.83 8.39 18.51
CA GLY A 188 3.79 7.58 19.15
C GLY A 188 2.49 7.46 18.35
N LYS A 189 2.57 7.34 17.02
CA LYS A 189 1.40 7.18 16.12
C LYS A 189 0.44 6.06 16.56
N THR A 190 0.97 4.93 17.02
CA THR A 190 0.15 3.81 17.51
C THR A 190 -0.77 4.23 18.67
N LEU A 191 -0.28 5.05 19.59
CA LEU A 191 -1.07 5.61 20.69
C LEU A 191 -2.09 6.63 20.19
N VAL A 192 -1.70 7.46 19.20
CA VAL A 192 -2.61 8.46 18.60
C VAL A 192 -3.82 7.80 17.97
N ALA A 193 -3.65 6.66 17.30
CA ALA A 193 -4.76 5.94 16.68
C ALA A 193 -5.84 5.53 17.68
N THR A 194 -5.51 5.36 18.97
CA THR A 194 -6.47 4.94 19.99
C THR A 194 -7.56 5.99 20.21
N LEU A 195 -7.24 7.25 20.11
CA LEU A 195 -8.14 8.38 20.31
C LEU A 195 -9.34 8.35 19.33
N PRO A 196 -9.11 8.46 18.00
CA PRO A 196 -10.21 8.42 17.04
C PRO A 196 -10.82 7.04 16.90
N ALA A 197 -10.07 5.95 17.13
CA ALA A 197 -10.61 4.59 17.06
C ALA A 197 -11.67 4.37 18.14
N TYR A 198 -11.40 4.77 19.39
CA TYR A 198 -12.38 4.72 20.47
C TYR A 198 -13.63 5.53 20.14
N LEU A 199 -13.48 6.81 19.80
CA LEU A 199 -14.61 7.71 19.52
C LEU A 199 -15.50 7.18 18.39
N ASN A 200 -14.89 6.69 17.29
CA ASN A 200 -15.65 6.19 16.15
C ASN A 200 -16.15 4.75 16.33
N ALA A 201 -15.72 4.02 17.36
CA ALA A 201 -16.26 2.71 17.72
C ALA A 201 -17.60 2.82 18.50
N LEU A 202 -17.84 3.95 19.17
CA LEU A 202 -19.04 4.16 19.99
C LEU A 202 -20.37 3.93 19.25
N PRO A 203 -20.52 4.31 17.95
CA PRO A 203 -21.74 4.00 17.19
C PRO A 203 -22.00 2.51 16.92
N GLY A 204 -21.07 1.61 17.24
CA GLY A 204 -21.20 0.17 17.05
C GLY A 204 -21.11 -0.32 15.60
N LYS A 205 -20.65 0.53 14.66
CA LYS A 205 -20.54 0.21 13.23
C LYS A 205 -19.24 -0.51 12.86
N GLY A 206 -18.27 -0.60 13.77
CA GLY A 206 -16.95 -1.18 13.57
C GLY A 206 -15.92 -0.19 13.04
N VAL A 207 -14.74 -0.24 13.64
CA VAL A 207 -13.56 0.54 13.22
C VAL A 207 -12.46 -0.42 12.82
N HIS A 208 -11.84 -0.17 11.67
CA HIS A 208 -10.72 -0.94 11.17
C HIS A 208 -9.42 -0.16 11.34
N VAL A 209 -8.44 -0.73 12.06
CA VAL A 209 -7.08 -0.20 12.15
C VAL A 209 -6.19 -1.07 11.28
N ILE A 210 -5.65 -0.47 10.22
CA ILE A 210 -5.00 -1.21 9.13
C ILE A 210 -3.50 -0.97 9.17
N THR A 211 -2.74 -2.05 9.21
CA THR A 211 -1.27 -2.05 9.28
C THR A 211 -0.65 -2.74 8.07
N VAL A 212 0.67 -2.61 7.92
CA VAL A 212 1.40 -3.16 6.76
C VAL A 212 1.76 -4.65 6.90
N ASN A 213 1.60 -5.27 8.06
CA ASN A 213 1.91 -6.69 8.26
C ASN A 213 1.26 -7.27 9.52
N ASP A 214 1.20 -8.61 9.57
CA ASP A 214 0.60 -9.39 10.65
C ASP A 214 1.27 -9.19 12.01
N TYR A 215 2.59 -8.97 12.02
CA TYR A 215 3.32 -8.70 13.26
C TYR A 215 2.83 -7.42 13.92
N LEU A 216 2.75 -6.32 13.15
CA LEU A 216 2.26 -5.04 13.67
C LEU A 216 0.78 -5.12 14.06
N ALA A 217 -0.04 -5.82 13.29
CA ALA A 217 -1.45 -6.02 13.63
C ALA A 217 -1.62 -6.68 15.01
N ARG A 218 -0.87 -7.76 15.28
CA ARG A 218 -0.88 -8.44 16.60
C ARG A 218 -0.30 -7.57 17.71
N ARG A 219 0.88 -7.00 17.48
CA ARG A 219 1.58 -6.19 18.48
C ARG A 219 0.75 -5.00 18.93
N ASP A 220 0.26 -4.24 17.96
CA ASP A 220 -0.46 -3.01 18.25
C ASP A 220 -1.83 -3.28 18.87
N ALA A 221 -2.50 -4.35 18.43
CA ALA A 221 -3.75 -4.79 19.03
C ALA A 221 -3.57 -5.31 20.46
N ALA A 222 -2.54 -6.09 20.72
CA ALA A 222 -2.26 -6.58 22.07
C ALA A 222 -1.85 -5.44 23.02
N TRP A 223 -1.06 -4.49 22.54
CA TRP A 223 -0.60 -3.35 23.32
C TRP A 223 -1.72 -2.32 23.55
N MET A 224 -2.33 -1.81 22.51
CA MET A 224 -3.40 -0.80 22.59
C MET A 224 -4.73 -1.43 23.04
N GLY A 225 -4.90 -2.72 22.90
CA GLY A 225 -6.05 -3.47 23.39
C GLY A 225 -6.29 -3.28 24.89
N GLN A 226 -5.23 -3.09 25.67
CA GLN A 226 -5.32 -2.80 27.10
C GLN A 226 -6.07 -1.48 27.35
N VAL A 227 -5.84 -0.46 26.53
CA VAL A 227 -6.52 0.84 26.62
C VAL A 227 -8.01 0.70 26.31
N TYR A 228 -8.35 0.03 25.21
CA TYR A 228 -9.74 -0.17 24.81
C TYR A 228 -10.51 -1.08 25.77
N ALA A 229 -9.89 -2.13 26.28
CA ALA A 229 -10.49 -3.06 27.26
C ALA A 229 -10.78 -2.36 28.60
N THR A 230 -9.91 -1.45 29.04
CA THR A 230 -10.16 -0.61 30.22
C THR A 230 -11.45 0.21 30.03
N LEU A 231 -11.70 0.69 28.82
CA LEU A 231 -12.89 1.44 28.44
C LEU A 231 -14.10 0.55 28.07
N GLY A 232 -13.95 -0.77 28.09
CA GLY A 232 -15.03 -1.74 27.84
C GLY A 232 -15.35 -1.98 26.38
N LEU A 233 -14.42 -1.73 25.45
CA LEU A 233 -14.56 -2.10 24.03
C LEU A 233 -13.89 -3.42 23.74
N THR A 234 -14.38 -4.11 22.70
CA THR A 234 -13.87 -5.38 22.19
C THR A 234 -12.93 -5.15 21.01
N ILE A 235 -11.86 -5.98 20.94
CA ILE A 235 -10.84 -5.86 19.90
C ILE A 235 -10.65 -7.20 19.19
N GLY A 236 -10.82 -7.18 17.87
CA GLY A 236 -10.53 -8.30 16.99
C GLY A 236 -9.20 -8.10 16.26
N ILE A 237 -8.53 -9.20 15.92
CA ILE A 237 -7.32 -9.19 15.11
C ILE A 237 -7.48 -10.17 13.96
N ILE A 238 -7.19 -9.72 12.75
CA ILE A 238 -7.20 -10.55 11.54
C ILE A 238 -5.80 -10.66 10.98
N ASN A 239 -5.31 -11.88 10.87
CA ASN A 239 -4.05 -12.23 10.26
C ASN A 239 -4.25 -13.26 9.16
N HIS A 240 -3.21 -13.57 8.40
CA HIS A 240 -3.30 -14.49 7.28
C HIS A 240 -3.85 -15.87 7.70
N ASP A 241 -3.25 -16.50 8.70
CA ASP A 241 -3.59 -17.88 9.09
C ASP A 241 -4.64 -17.96 10.19
N THR A 242 -4.66 -17.00 11.12
CA THR A 242 -5.47 -17.09 12.34
C THR A 242 -6.05 -15.73 12.69
N SER A 243 -7.22 -15.74 13.32
CA SER A 243 -7.83 -14.53 13.86
C SER A 243 -7.94 -14.64 15.39
N TYR A 244 -7.88 -13.51 16.06
CA TYR A 244 -7.89 -13.46 17.52
C TYR A 244 -8.88 -12.40 18.03
N ILE A 245 -9.32 -12.60 19.27
CA ILE A 245 -9.97 -11.58 20.11
C ILE A 245 -9.00 -11.25 21.23
N TYR A 246 -8.82 -9.97 21.52
CA TYR A 246 -8.13 -9.53 22.72
C TYR A 246 -8.94 -9.93 23.95
N ASP A 247 -8.35 -10.72 24.83
CA ASP A 247 -8.97 -11.24 26.05
C ASP A 247 -7.98 -11.11 27.22
N PRO A 248 -8.17 -10.15 28.13
CA PRO A 248 -7.25 -9.95 29.26
C PRO A 248 -7.18 -11.12 30.23
N ALA A 249 -8.16 -12.03 30.18
CA ALA A 249 -8.18 -13.24 31.01
C ALA A 249 -7.50 -14.44 30.34
N HIS A 250 -7.16 -14.37 29.07
CA HIS A 250 -6.47 -15.41 28.34
C HIS A 250 -4.98 -15.36 28.69
N ILE A 251 -4.51 -16.37 29.44
CA ILE A 251 -3.11 -16.46 29.86
C ILE A 251 -2.50 -17.65 29.13
N GLU A 252 -1.80 -17.40 28.06
CA GLU A 252 -0.83 -18.36 27.52
C GLU A 252 0.52 -18.00 28.12
N VAL A 253 1.18 -18.94 28.79
CA VAL A 253 2.43 -18.66 29.51
C VAL A 253 3.51 -18.29 28.50
N ASP A 254 3.76 -17.01 28.31
CA ASP A 254 4.92 -16.51 27.57
C ASP A 254 6.05 -16.19 28.57
N PRO A 255 7.09 -17.06 28.68
CA PRO A 255 8.20 -16.86 29.61
C PRO A 255 9.13 -15.70 29.22
N MET A 256 8.88 -15.07 28.05
CA MET A 256 9.68 -13.99 27.47
C MET A 256 8.91 -12.67 27.38
N ARG A 257 7.94 -12.46 28.25
CA ARG A 257 7.11 -11.26 28.30
C ARG A 257 7.95 -9.99 28.38
N ASP A 258 7.70 -9.07 27.45
CA ASP A 258 8.20 -7.70 27.49
C ASP A 258 7.14 -6.80 28.15
N GLU A 259 7.37 -6.37 29.36
CA GLU A 259 6.44 -5.52 30.11
C GLU A 259 6.26 -4.13 29.49
N GLU A 260 7.23 -3.68 28.65
CA GLU A 260 7.14 -2.38 27.98
C GLU A 260 6.43 -2.44 26.62
N GLY A 261 6.14 -3.62 26.06
CA GLY A 261 5.33 -3.80 24.85
C GLY A 261 5.90 -3.22 23.56
N SER A 262 7.17 -2.84 23.53
CA SER A 262 7.73 -2.05 22.44
C SER A 262 8.08 -2.85 21.18
N TYR A 263 8.37 -4.15 21.29
CA TYR A 263 8.80 -4.98 20.18
C TYR A 263 8.33 -6.43 20.20
N ARG A 264 7.70 -6.91 21.29
CA ARG A 264 7.18 -8.28 21.40
C ARG A 264 5.66 -8.31 21.28
N VAL A 265 5.14 -9.44 20.83
CA VAL A 265 3.70 -9.70 20.79
C VAL A 265 3.31 -10.43 22.06
N PHE A 266 2.32 -9.90 22.79
CA PHE A 266 1.75 -10.56 23.96
C PHE A 266 0.70 -11.58 23.52
N TYR A 267 1.10 -12.81 23.23
CA TYR A 267 0.17 -13.87 22.86
C TYR A 267 -0.77 -14.25 24.00
N GLU A 268 -0.39 -13.98 25.24
CA GLU A 268 -1.23 -14.27 26.42
C GLU A 268 -2.59 -13.57 26.38
N PHE A 269 -2.71 -12.43 25.68
CA PHE A 269 -3.96 -11.72 25.53
C PHE A 269 -4.70 -12.05 24.22
N LEU A 270 -4.18 -12.95 23.41
CA LEU A 270 -4.70 -13.21 22.06
C LEU A 270 -5.40 -14.57 22.01
N ARG A 271 -6.70 -14.59 22.32
CA ARG A 271 -7.51 -15.81 22.23
C ARG A 271 -7.93 -16.07 20.78
N PRO A 272 -7.61 -17.26 20.21
CA PRO A 272 -8.04 -17.61 18.85
C PRO A 272 -9.57 -17.55 18.70
N CYS A 273 -10.02 -17.08 17.54
CA CYS A 273 -11.44 -16.97 17.22
C CYS A 273 -11.71 -17.14 15.72
N THR A 274 -12.97 -17.21 15.33
CA THR A 274 -13.33 -17.19 13.92
C THR A 274 -13.12 -15.81 13.31
N ARG A 275 -12.87 -15.76 12.00
CA ARG A 275 -12.70 -14.51 11.24
C ARG A 275 -13.88 -13.55 11.45
N ARG A 276 -15.10 -14.08 11.41
CA ARG A 276 -16.31 -13.32 11.65
C ARG A 276 -16.35 -12.69 13.04
N GLN A 277 -16.03 -13.46 14.09
CA GLN A 277 -15.97 -12.93 15.46
C GLN A 277 -14.97 -11.78 15.60
N ALA A 278 -13.81 -11.86 14.91
CA ALA A 278 -12.86 -10.77 14.91
C ALA A 278 -13.42 -9.48 14.28
N TYR A 279 -14.23 -9.60 13.22
CA TYR A 279 -14.91 -8.44 12.61
C TYR A 279 -16.12 -7.96 13.43
N GLU A 280 -16.72 -8.79 14.25
CA GLU A 280 -17.84 -8.41 15.14
C GLU A 280 -17.38 -7.56 16.33
N ALA A 281 -16.08 -7.51 16.62
CA ALA A 281 -15.50 -6.63 17.64
C ALA A 281 -15.71 -5.14 17.31
N ASP A 282 -15.70 -4.27 18.32
CA ASP A 282 -15.87 -2.82 18.14
C ASP A 282 -14.74 -2.23 17.29
N ILE A 283 -13.50 -2.73 17.47
CA ILE A 283 -12.30 -2.31 16.73
C ILE A 283 -11.61 -3.58 16.21
N THR A 284 -11.26 -3.60 14.92
CA THR A 284 -10.54 -4.72 14.30
C THR A 284 -9.19 -4.24 13.77
N TYR A 285 -8.11 -4.91 14.18
CA TYR A 285 -6.76 -4.73 13.65
C TYR A 285 -6.47 -5.77 12.57
N GLY A 286 -5.74 -5.38 11.51
CA GLY A 286 -5.37 -6.32 10.46
C GLY A 286 -4.50 -5.70 9.40
N THR A 287 -4.07 -6.52 8.43
CA THR A 287 -3.29 -6.04 7.30
C THR A 287 -4.20 -5.59 6.16
N ASN A 288 -3.72 -4.61 5.39
CA ASN A 288 -4.41 -4.10 4.21
C ASN A 288 -4.83 -5.21 3.23
N SER A 289 -3.96 -6.20 3.01
CA SER A 289 -4.24 -7.34 2.13
C SER A 289 -5.37 -8.21 2.66
N GLU A 290 -5.37 -8.55 3.96
CA GLU A 290 -6.40 -9.41 4.54
C GLU A 290 -7.79 -8.78 4.50
N TYR A 291 -7.89 -7.48 4.80
CA TYR A 291 -9.15 -6.75 4.65
C TYR A 291 -9.68 -6.79 3.21
N GLY A 292 -8.82 -6.55 2.24
CA GLY A 292 -9.21 -6.56 0.84
C GLY A 292 -9.53 -7.96 0.32
N PHE A 293 -8.78 -8.99 0.72
CA PHE A 293 -9.09 -10.37 0.37
C PHE A 293 -10.38 -10.86 1.02
N ASP A 294 -10.67 -10.48 2.27
CA ASP A 294 -11.92 -10.81 2.91
C ASP A 294 -13.12 -10.14 2.22
N TYR A 295 -12.97 -8.88 1.77
CA TYR A 295 -13.98 -8.25 0.92
C TYR A 295 -14.24 -9.04 -0.35
N LEU A 296 -13.20 -9.50 -1.05
CA LEU A 296 -13.37 -10.30 -2.26
C LEU A 296 -14.02 -11.66 -1.95
N ARG A 297 -13.60 -12.33 -0.86
CA ARG A 297 -14.18 -13.62 -0.41
C ARG A 297 -15.66 -13.49 -0.05
N ASP A 298 -16.05 -12.39 0.60
CA ASP A 298 -17.44 -12.12 0.94
C ASP A 298 -18.32 -11.95 -0.31
N ASN A 299 -17.74 -11.41 -1.40
CA ASN A 299 -18.45 -11.21 -2.65
C ASN A 299 -18.50 -12.44 -3.57
N ILE A 300 -17.85 -13.55 -3.19
CA ILE A 300 -17.96 -14.85 -3.86
C ILE A 300 -18.55 -15.93 -2.93
N ALA A 301 -18.97 -15.58 -1.71
CA ALA A 301 -19.58 -16.51 -0.74
C ALA A 301 -20.99 -16.94 -1.20
N TYR A 302 -21.35 -18.21 -0.96
CA TYR A 302 -22.68 -18.77 -1.29
C TYR A 302 -23.62 -18.85 -0.11
N ASN A 303 -23.09 -18.82 1.12
CA ASN A 303 -23.91 -18.84 2.34
C ASN A 303 -23.74 -17.53 3.10
N PRO A 304 -24.81 -16.95 3.66
CA PRO A 304 -24.74 -15.76 4.51
C PRO A 304 -23.86 -15.96 5.76
N THR A 305 -23.72 -17.21 6.22
CA THR A 305 -22.87 -17.59 7.35
C THR A 305 -21.38 -17.46 7.06
N ASP A 306 -20.98 -17.49 5.78
CA ASP A 306 -19.59 -17.41 5.35
C ASP A 306 -19.10 -15.95 5.23
N LEU A 307 -20.03 -14.99 5.29
CA LEU A 307 -19.70 -13.56 5.31
C LEU A 307 -18.92 -13.20 6.56
N ARG A 308 -17.87 -12.43 6.38
CA ARG A 308 -16.91 -12.07 7.42
C ARG A 308 -17.07 -10.63 7.87
N GLN A 309 -17.13 -9.69 6.90
CA GLN A 309 -17.17 -8.25 7.15
C GLN A 309 -18.59 -7.74 7.38
N ARG A 310 -18.73 -6.79 8.33
CA ARG A 310 -20.00 -6.11 8.61
C ARG A 310 -20.25 -4.96 7.62
N GLY A 311 -19.21 -4.17 7.33
CA GLY A 311 -19.29 -2.98 6.47
C GLY A 311 -18.00 -2.16 6.57
N HIS A 312 -17.96 -1.02 5.88
CA HIS A 312 -16.78 -0.17 5.73
C HIS A 312 -17.07 1.22 6.32
N PHE A 313 -17.27 1.30 7.63
CA PHE A 313 -17.64 2.56 8.30
C PHE A 313 -16.42 3.48 8.46
N PHE A 314 -15.39 3.08 9.22
CA PHE A 314 -14.20 3.90 9.45
C PHE A 314 -12.94 3.07 9.38
N ALA A 315 -11.95 3.57 8.63
CA ALA A 315 -10.60 3.01 8.59
C ALA A 315 -9.55 4.03 9.01
N ILE A 316 -8.63 3.59 9.87
CA ILE A 316 -7.39 4.29 10.19
C ILE A 316 -6.25 3.46 9.60
N VAL A 317 -5.52 4.03 8.64
CA VAL A 317 -4.42 3.35 7.96
C VAL A 317 -3.09 3.81 8.57
N ASP A 318 -2.41 2.91 9.27
CA ASP A 318 -1.05 3.16 9.75
C ASP A 318 -0.04 2.96 8.63
N GLU A 319 0.97 3.84 8.58
CA GLU A 319 1.93 3.91 7.48
C GLU A 319 1.22 4.01 6.12
N ILE A 320 0.28 4.96 6.03
CA ILE A 320 -0.63 5.13 4.88
C ILE A 320 0.08 5.31 3.54
N ASP A 321 1.27 5.88 3.52
CA ASP A 321 2.08 6.05 2.32
C ASP A 321 2.59 4.72 1.75
N SER A 322 2.90 3.73 2.59
CA SER A 322 3.22 2.39 2.11
C SER A 322 2.01 1.71 1.50
N ILE A 323 0.88 1.77 2.18
CA ILE A 323 -0.32 1.03 1.77
C ILE A 323 -0.97 1.66 0.55
N LEU A 324 -1.20 2.99 0.57
CA LEU A 324 -1.97 3.67 -0.48
C LEU A 324 -1.13 4.18 -1.65
N ILE A 325 0.19 4.21 -1.52
CA ILE A 325 1.08 4.62 -2.60
C ILE A 325 1.93 3.45 -3.08
N ASP A 326 2.72 2.80 -2.20
CA ASP A 326 3.68 1.78 -2.61
C ASP A 326 3.01 0.49 -3.07
N GLU A 327 2.17 -0.07 -2.21
CA GLU A 327 1.46 -1.32 -2.49
C GLU A 327 0.29 -1.14 -3.47
N ALA A 328 -0.17 0.10 -3.67
CA ALA A 328 -1.29 0.42 -4.55
C ALA A 328 -0.96 0.38 -6.06
N ARG A 329 0.14 -0.26 -6.45
CA ARG A 329 0.53 -0.50 -7.85
C ARG A 329 -0.12 -1.73 -8.44
N THR A 330 -0.44 -2.72 -7.61
CA THR A 330 -1.04 -4.00 -8.04
C THR A 330 -2.38 -4.22 -7.36
N PRO A 331 -3.39 -4.71 -8.09
CA PRO A 331 -4.67 -5.05 -7.49
C PRO A 331 -4.58 -6.29 -6.60
N LEU A 332 -5.56 -6.46 -5.74
CA LEU A 332 -5.84 -7.72 -5.05
C LEU A 332 -6.63 -8.63 -6.00
N ILE A 333 -6.20 -9.88 -6.15
CA ILE A 333 -6.79 -10.83 -7.10
C ILE A 333 -7.01 -12.17 -6.39
N ILE A 334 -8.22 -12.70 -6.49
CA ILE A 334 -8.50 -14.11 -6.20
C ILE A 334 -8.60 -14.85 -7.52
N SER A 335 -7.78 -15.86 -7.70
CA SER A 335 -7.74 -16.67 -8.92
C SER A 335 -7.74 -18.16 -8.60
N ALA A 336 -8.18 -18.97 -9.58
CA ALA A 336 -8.06 -20.42 -9.51
C ALA A 336 -7.43 -20.95 -10.80
N PRO A 337 -6.75 -22.12 -10.75
CA PRO A 337 -6.05 -22.69 -11.89
C PRO A 337 -6.99 -22.96 -13.07
N ALA A 338 -6.63 -22.47 -14.26
CA ALA A 338 -7.30 -22.81 -15.52
C ALA A 338 -6.71 -24.11 -16.13
N ALA A 339 -7.39 -24.69 -17.11
CA ALA A 339 -7.05 -26.02 -17.61
C ALA A 339 -5.88 -26.09 -18.62
N GLU A 340 -5.32 -24.96 -19.09
CA GLU A 340 -4.42 -24.93 -20.24
C GLU A 340 -2.99 -24.38 -20.00
N SER A 341 -2.02 -24.94 -20.70
CA SER A 341 -0.76 -24.46 -21.32
C SER A 341 0.55 -24.40 -20.50
N GLU A 342 0.94 -25.43 -19.76
CA GLU A 342 2.32 -25.52 -19.18
C GLU A 342 3.43 -25.57 -20.27
N ASP A 343 3.18 -26.22 -21.40
CA ASP A 343 4.20 -26.47 -22.44
C ASP A 343 4.66 -25.20 -23.18
N LEU A 344 3.76 -24.22 -23.38
CA LEU A 344 4.11 -23.00 -24.08
C LEU A 344 5.08 -22.14 -23.28
N TYR A 345 4.88 -21.96 -21.98
CA TYR A 345 5.78 -21.17 -21.15
C TYR A 345 7.22 -21.71 -21.15
N ARG A 346 7.39 -23.01 -21.07
CA ARG A 346 8.72 -23.66 -21.14
C ARG A 346 9.38 -23.48 -22.52
N THR A 347 8.60 -23.64 -23.59
CA THR A 347 9.08 -23.44 -24.96
C THR A 347 9.57 -22.00 -25.15
N PHE A 348 8.76 -21.00 -24.75
CA PHE A 348 9.12 -19.60 -24.89
C PHE A 348 10.22 -19.13 -23.92
N ALA A 349 10.33 -19.72 -22.74
CA ALA A 349 11.47 -19.47 -21.84
C ALA A 349 12.79 -19.93 -22.49
N THR A 350 12.82 -21.13 -23.05
CA THR A 350 14.00 -21.67 -23.77
C THR A 350 14.33 -20.84 -25.02
N LEU A 351 13.31 -20.32 -25.71
CA LEU A 351 13.48 -19.43 -26.85
C LEU A 351 14.07 -18.09 -26.40
N ALA A 352 13.51 -17.49 -25.34
CA ALA A 352 13.98 -16.23 -24.80
C ALA A 352 15.44 -16.28 -24.34
N GLU A 353 15.92 -17.42 -23.80
CA GLU A 353 17.34 -17.59 -23.44
C GLU A 353 18.29 -17.35 -24.63
N LYS A 354 17.87 -17.68 -25.84
CA LYS A 354 18.69 -17.57 -27.08
C LYS A 354 18.65 -16.18 -27.70
N LEU A 355 17.73 -15.29 -27.26
CA LEU A 355 17.62 -13.93 -27.77
C LEU A 355 18.59 -13.01 -27.02
N HIS A 356 19.21 -12.07 -27.73
CA HIS A 356 20.24 -11.17 -27.19
C HIS A 356 19.75 -9.74 -27.09
N LYS A 357 20.02 -9.10 -25.95
CA LYS A 357 19.76 -7.68 -25.73
C LYS A 357 20.49 -6.84 -26.79
N GLU A 358 19.90 -5.76 -27.24
CA GLU A 358 20.35 -4.79 -28.25
C GLU A 358 20.37 -5.35 -29.70
N VAL A 359 20.17 -6.64 -29.92
CA VAL A 359 20.05 -7.26 -31.23
C VAL A 359 18.59 -7.66 -31.48
N ASP A 360 18.06 -8.51 -30.61
CA ASP A 360 16.72 -9.09 -30.75
C ASP A 360 15.65 -8.31 -29.99
N PHE A 361 16.04 -7.62 -28.91
CA PHE A 361 15.16 -6.76 -28.13
C PHE A 361 15.94 -5.62 -27.45
N THR A 362 15.24 -4.51 -27.22
CA THR A 362 15.75 -3.37 -26.45
C THR A 362 15.03 -3.26 -25.11
N VAL A 363 15.70 -2.69 -24.11
CA VAL A 363 15.18 -2.53 -22.75
C VAL A 363 15.13 -1.05 -22.42
N ASP A 364 13.95 -0.51 -22.15
CA ASP A 364 13.79 0.81 -21.55
C ASP A 364 13.78 0.67 -20.02
N GLU A 365 14.93 0.86 -19.39
CA GLU A 365 15.08 0.76 -17.93
C GLU A 365 14.22 1.79 -17.18
N LYS A 366 13.91 2.95 -17.80
CA LYS A 366 13.08 4.00 -17.19
C LYS A 366 11.61 3.61 -17.10
N ARG A 367 11.12 2.94 -18.14
CA ARG A 367 9.73 2.51 -18.25
C ARG A 367 9.52 1.08 -17.80
N LYS A 368 10.59 0.36 -17.45
CA LYS A 368 10.57 -1.08 -17.18
C LYS A 368 9.85 -1.85 -18.29
N ALA A 369 10.15 -1.52 -19.53
CA ALA A 369 9.52 -2.07 -20.72
C ALA A 369 10.57 -2.69 -21.65
N ILE A 370 10.14 -3.66 -22.42
CA ILE A 370 10.92 -4.25 -23.51
C ILE A 370 10.28 -3.91 -24.84
N GLN A 371 11.08 -3.88 -25.90
CA GLN A 371 10.60 -3.77 -27.28
C GLN A 371 11.37 -4.77 -28.13
N MET A 372 10.64 -5.68 -28.80
CA MET A 372 11.22 -6.59 -29.77
C MET A 372 11.67 -5.82 -31.00
N THR A 373 12.81 -6.20 -31.58
CA THR A 373 13.28 -5.68 -32.89
C THR A 373 12.75 -6.58 -34.01
N ASP A 374 12.76 -6.07 -35.23
CA ASP A 374 12.36 -6.86 -36.40
C ASP A 374 13.24 -8.13 -36.51
N ALA A 375 14.55 -8.02 -36.23
CA ALA A 375 15.47 -9.16 -36.19
C ALA A 375 15.09 -10.19 -35.12
N GLY A 376 14.66 -9.75 -33.93
CA GLY A 376 14.22 -10.62 -32.85
C GLY A 376 12.93 -11.37 -33.20
N ILE A 377 12.02 -10.71 -33.92
CA ILE A 377 10.79 -11.34 -34.42
C ILE A 377 11.13 -12.42 -35.44
N GLU A 378 11.99 -12.13 -36.45
CA GLU A 378 12.44 -13.10 -37.44
C GLU A 378 13.17 -14.29 -36.80
N HIS A 379 14.00 -14.05 -35.77
CA HIS A 379 14.66 -15.13 -35.04
C HIS A 379 13.65 -16.00 -34.31
N ALA A 380 12.64 -15.43 -33.68
CA ALA A 380 11.59 -16.16 -33.00
C ALA A 380 10.75 -17.00 -33.97
N GLU A 381 10.35 -16.42 -35.13
CA GLU A 381 9.62 -17.10 -36.20
C GLU A 381 10.40 -18.33 -36.73
N LYS A 382 11.69 -18.16 -36.99
CA LYS A 382 12.57 -19.26 -37.44
C LYS A 382 12.66 -20.36 -36.39
N MET A 383 12.76 -20.01 -35.09
CA MET A 383 12.87 -21.00 -34.01
C MET A 383 11.57 -21.76 -33.80
N LEU A 384 10.42 -21.10 -34.01
CA LEU A 384 9.08 -21.68 -33.85
C LEU A 384 8.60 -22.42 -35.12
N GLY A 385 9.26 -22.18 -36.29
CA GLY A 385 8.82 -22.72 -37.57
C GLY A 385 7.51 -22.12 -38.09
N ILE A 386 7.25 -20.85 -37.77
CA ILE A 386 6.04 -20.11 -38.11
C ILE A 386 6.42 -19.00 -39.10
N GLU A 387 5.62 -18.82 -40.16
CA GLU A 387 5.90 -17.81 -41.18
C GLU A 387 5.61 -16.37 -40.72
N ASN A 388 4.63 -16.15 -39.81
CA ASN A 388 4.30 -14.83 -39.28
C ASN A 388 3.62 -14.94 -37.93
N LEU A 389 4.23 -14.34 -36.91
CA LEU A 389 3.73 -14.29 -35.52
C LEU A 389 2.54 -13.37 -35.35
N TYR A 390 2.33 -12.38 -36.24
CA TYR A 390 1.25 -11.38 -36.09
C TYR A 390 -0.06 -11.77 -36.84
N THR A 391 -0.28 -13.05 -37.06
CA THR A 391 -1.56 -13.57 -37.55
C THR A 391 -2.56 -13.78 -36.41
N GLU A 392 -3.86 -13.88 -36.70
CA GLU A 392 -4.88 -14.17 -35.68
C GLU A 392 -4.57 -15.39 -34.79
N LYS A 393 -3.95 -16.42 -35.37
CA LYS A 393 -3.49 -17.60 -34.66
C LYS A 393 -2.17 -17.38 -33.89
N GLY A 394 -1.38 -16.39 -34.32
CA GLY A 394 -0.06 -16.09 -33.76
C GLY A 394 -0.10 -15.15 -32.54
N ILE A 395 -1.18 -14.40 -32.33
CA ILE A 395 -1.29 -13.43 -31.21
C ILE A 395 -0.97 -14.05 -29.84
N LYS A 396 -1.40 -15.29 -29.63
CA LYS A 396 -1.08 -16.04 -28.40
C LYS A 396 0.44 -16.24 -28.24
N TYR A 397 1.15 -16.52 -29.32
CA TYR A 397 2.60 -16.69 -29.31
C TYR A 397 3.36 -15.39 -29.09
N VAL A 398 2.87 -14.27 -29.64
CA VAL A 398 3.43 -12.93 -29.37
C VAL A 398 3.39 -12.62 -27.89
N HIS A 399 2.26 -12.86 -27.23
CA HIS A 399 2.12 -12.67 -25.80
C HIS A 399 3.12 -13.49 -24.97
N HIS A 400 3.24 -14.80 -25.27
CA HIS A 400 4.20 -15.67 -24.58
C HIS A 400 5.65 -15.26 -24.83
N LEU A 401 6.00 -14.85 -26.07
CA LEU A 401 7.32 -14.36 -26.43
C LEU A 401 7.68 -13.09 -25.63
N GLU A 402 6.84 -12.09 -25.69
CA GLU A 402 7.06 -10.83 -24.98
C GLU A 402 7.16 -11.05 -23.46
N THR A 403 6.29 -11.88 -22.90
CA THR A 403 6.30 -12.20 -21.47
C THR A 403 7.57 -12.95 -21.05
N ALA A 404 8.05 -13.91 -21.88
CA ALA A 404 9.28 -14.64 -21.61
C ALA A 404 10.53 -13.73 -21.71
N VAL A 405 10.60 -12.87 -22.73
CA VAL A 405 11.69 -11.88 -22.87
C VAL A 405 11.65 -10.86 -21.72
N ARG A 406 10.46 -10.42 -21.30
CA ARG A 406 10.26 -9.55 -20.15
C ARG A 406 10.74 -10.19 -18.85
N ALA A 407 10.40 -11.47 -18.64
CA ALA A 407 10.86 -12.24 -17.48
C ALA A 407 12.39 -12.37 -17.44
N LYS A 408 13.04 -12.56 -18.62
CA LYS A 408 14.49 -12.62 -18.74
C LYS A 408 15.16 -11.28 -18.47
N ALA A 409 14.65 -10.21 -19.08
CA ALA A 409 15.33 -8.93 -19.14
C ALA A 409 15.15 -8.05 -17.89
N LEU A 410 13.98 -8.13 -17.25
CA LEU A 410 13.57 -7.19 -16.20
C LEU A 410 13.45 -7.82 -14.80
N PHE A 411 13.36 -9.15 -14.71
CA PHE A 411 13.16 -9.83 -13.43
C PHE A 411 14.36 -10.71 -13.09
N GLN A 412 15.05 -10.38 -12.01
CA GLN A 412 16.27 -11.05 -11.58
C GLN A 412 16.02 -11.77 -10.26
N ARG A 413 16.61 -12.96 -10.14
CA ARG A 413 16.56 -13.73 -8.90
C ARG A 413 17.29 -12.98 -7.77
N ASP A 414 16.79 -13.14 -6.55
CA ASP A 414 17.28 -12.51 -5.32
C ASP A 414 17.15 -10.97 -5.29
N LYS A 415 16.48 -10.39 -6.30
CA LYS A 415 16.12 -8.98 -6.37
C LYS A 415 14.63 -8.77 -6.46
N GLU A 416 13.99 -9.16 -7.56
CA GLU A 416 12.53 -9.07 -7.74
C GLU A 416 11.79 -10.28 -7.17
N TYR A 417 12.45 -11.44 -7.05
CA TYR A 417 11.90 -12.67 -6.47
C TYR A 417 12.98 -13.58 -5.89
N VAL A 418 12.55 -14.50 -5.03
CA VAL A 418 13.39 -15.61 -4.54
C VAL A 418 12.73 -16.94 -4.89
N VAL A 419 13.54 -17.98 -5.04
CA VAL A 419 13.07 -19.37 -5.18
C VAL A 419 13.10 -20.03 -3.81
N LYS A 420 11.93 -20.37 -3.26
CA LYS A 420 11.80 -21.01 -1.94
C LYS A 420 10.92 -22.25 -2.07
N ASN A 421 11.40 -23.41 -1.61
CA ASN A 421 10.68 -24.68 -1.66
C ASN A 421 10.17 -25.10 -3.06
N GLY A 422 10.87 -24.67 -4.13
CA GLY A 422 10.45 -24.94 -5.51
C GLY A 422 9.36 -24.01 -6.04
N GLU A 423 9.06 -22.91 -5.33
CA GLU A 423 8.10 -21.89 -5.74
C GLU A 423 8.77 -20.52 -5.87
N ILE A 424 8.24 -19.70 -6.77
CA ILE A 424 8.64 -18.30 -6.93
C ILE A 424 7.90 -17.46 -5.88
N VAL A 425 8.64 -16.77 -5.03
CA VAL A 425 8.08 -15.83 -4.05
C VAL A 425 8.55 -14.42 -4.40
N ILE A 426 7.60 -13.53 -4.60
CA ILE A 426 7.86 -12.13 -4.96
C ILE A 426 8.56 -11.42 -3.80
N VAL A 427 9.58 -10.64 -4.12
CA VAL A 427 10.19 -9.66 -3.22
C VAL A 427 9.58 -8.30 -3.53
N ASP A 428 8.99 -7.68 -2.55
CA ASP A 428 8.47 -6.32 -2.70
C ASP A 428 9.63 -5.34 -2.91
N GLU A 429 9.61 -4.62 -3.99
CA GLU A 429 10.69 -3.71 -4.42
C GLU A 429 10.95 -2.58 -3.41
N PHE A 430 9.91 -2.17 -2.66
CA PHE A 430 10.01 -1.05 -1.71
C PHE A 430 10.33 -1.50 -0.29
N THR A 431 9.71 -2.59 0.13
CA THR A 431 9.87 -3.09 1.50
C THR A 431 10.95 -4.15 1.63
N GLY A 432 11.41 -4.73 0.51
CA GLY A 432 12.32 -5.87 0.48
C GLY A 432 11.73 -7.15 1.12
N ARG A 433 10.42 -7.17 1.37
CA ARG A 433 9.74 -8.28 2.03
C ARG A 433 9.25 -9.31 1.05
N LEU A 434 9.32 -10.57 1.48
CA LEU A 434 8.70 -11.66 0.75
C LEU A 434 7.18 -11.54 0.81
N GLN A 435 6.52 -11.73 -0.32
CA GLN A 435 5.07 -11.71 -0.46
C GLN A 435 4.58 -13.12 -0.87
N PRO A 436 4.49 -14.07 0.08
CA PRO A 436 4.02 -15.42 -0.22
C PRO A 436 2.56 -15.39 -0.68
N GLY A 437 2.24 -16.24 -1.66
CA GLY A 437 0.89 -16.32 -2.22
C GLY A 437 0.52 -15.22 -3.21
N ARG A 438 1.36 -14.19 -3.39
CA ARG A 438 1.19 -13.16 -4.41
C ARG A 438 1.81 -13.60 -5.72
N ARG A 439 1.18 -13.29 -6.85
CA ARG A 439 1.65 -13.66 -8.18
C ARG A 439 1.57 -12.46 -9.13
N TRP A 440 2.48 -12.42 -10.10
CA TRP A 440 2.35 -11.48 -11.21
C TRP A 440 1.26 -11.93 -12.16
N SER A 441 0.53 -10.99 -12.72
CA SER A 441 -0.52 -11.19 -13.73
C SER A 441 0.05 -11.39 -15.14
N GLU A 442 -0.82 -11.63 -16.10
CA GLU A 442 -0.51 -11.70 -17.53
C GLU A 442 0.53 -12.76 -17.89
N GLY A 443 0.51 -13.91 -17.21
CA GLY A 443 1.45 -15.02 -17.52
C GLY A 443 2.90 -14.77 -17.09
N LEU A 444 3.22 -13.60 -16.54
CA LEU A 444 4.59 -13.24 -16.16
C LEU A 444 5.13 -14.15 -15.04
N HIS A 445 4.30 -14.52 -14.08
CA HIS A 445 4.71 -15.42 -13.00
C HIS A 445 5.10 -16.78 -13.55
N GLN A 446 4.29 -17.34 -14.46
CA GLN A 446 4.56 -18.59 -15.15
C GLN A 446 5.81 -18.52 -16.03
N ALA A 447 6.04 -17.39 -16.68
CA ALA A 447 7.26 -17.18 -17.46
C ALA A 447 8.51 -17.17 -16.57
N ILE A 448 8.41 -16.63 -15.35
CA ILE A 448 9.51 -16.67 -14.38
C ILE A 448 9.67 -18.08 -13.80
N GLU A 449 8.59 -18.79 -13.49
CA GLU A 449 8.63 -20.21 -13.11
C GLU A 449 9.33 -21.07 -14.17
N ALA A 450 8.98 -20.85 -15.44
CA ALA A 450 9.64 -21.54 -16.57
C ALA A 450 11.12 -21.15 -16.71
N LYS A 451 11.45 -19.88 -16.54
CA LYS A 451 12.83 -19.37 -16.55
C LYS A 451 13.70 -20.02 -15.47
N GLU A 452 13.17 -20.17 -14.25
CA GLU A 452 13.91 -20.78 -13.14
C GLU A 452 13.86 -22.33 -13.14
N GLY A 453 13.15 -22.93 -14.10
CA GLY A 453 13.03 -24.39 -14.22
C GLY A 453 12.22 -25.03 -13.09
N VAL A 454 11.46 -24.25 -12.34
CA VAL A 454 10.53 -24.78 -11.34
C VAL A 454 9.25 -25.27 -12.01
N THR A 455 8.37 -25.95 -11.27
CA THR A 455 7.09 -26.41 -11.81
C THR A 455 6.26 -25.19 -12.22
N VAL A 456 5.97 -25.06 -13.52
CA VAL A 456 5.09 -24.02 -14.03
C VAL A 456 3.68 -24.34 -13.57
N GLN A 457 3.11 -23.48 -12.77
CA GLN A 457 1.74 -23.64 -12.31
C GLN A 457 0.78 -23.18 -13.41
N LYS A 458 -0.38 -23.84 -13.48
CA LYS A 458 -1.41 -23.53 -14.47
C LYS A 458 -1.77 -22.04 -14.46
N GLU A 459 -2.11 -21.51 -15.62
CA GLU A 459 -2.70 -20.16 -15.70
C GLU A 459 -3.86 -20.05 -14.73
N SER A 460 -3.98 -18.89 -14.12
CA SER A 460 -5.04 -18.66 -13.15
C SER A 460 -6.11 -17.80 -13.78
N ARG A 461 -7.35 -18.27 -13.72
CA ARG A 461 -8.52 -17.48 -14.09
C ARG A 461 -8.91 -16.57 -12.92
N THR A 462 -9.07 -15.28 -13.17
CA THR A 462 -9.45 -14.30 -12.16
C THR A 462 -10.93 -14.44 -11.78
N PHE A 463 -11.21 -14.75 -10.51
CA PHE A 463 -12.57 -14.85 -9.98
C PHE A 463 -13.05 -13.52 -9.42
N ALA A 464 -12.17 -12.80 -8.74
CA ALA A 464 -12.48 -11.51 -8.18
C ALA A 464 -11.21 -10.66 -8.11
N SER A 465 -11.34 -9.37 -8.35
CA SER A 465 -10.24 -8.42 -8.23
C SER A 465 -10.73 -7.06 -7.76
N ILE A 466 -9.85 -6.31 -7.07
CA ILE A 466 -10.08 -4.93 -6.71
C ILE A 466 -8.74 -4.23 -6.51
N THR A 467 -8.62 -2.98 -6.95
CA THR A 467 -7.45 -2.17 -6.60
C THR A 467 -7.54 -1.67 -5.16
N TYR A 468 -6.38 -1.45 -4.51
CA TYR A 468 -6.34 -0.85 -3.17
C TYR A 468 -7.08 0.49 -3.15
N GLN A 469 -6.92 1.31 -4.19
CA GLN A 469 -7.57 2.59 -4.30
C GLN A 469 -9.09 2.48 -4.22
N ASN A 470 -9.68 1.56 -4.99
CA ASN A 470 -11.13 1.39 -5.01
C ASN A 470 -11.64 0.67 -3.75
N TYR A 471 -10.84 -0.24 -3.16
CA TYR A 471 -11.17 -0.86 -1.89
C TYR A 471 -11.26 0.18 -0.76
N PHE A 472 -10.24 1.03 -0.58
CA PHE A 472 -10.24 2.04 0.47
C PHE A 472 -11.28 3.15 0.28
N ARG A 473 -11.76 3.35 -0.94
CA ARG A 473 -12.90 4.25 -1.25
C ARG A 473 -14.26 3.68 -0.85
N LEU A 474 -14.34 2.44 -0.40
CA LEU A 474 -15.58 1.86 0.15
C LEU A 474 -15.90 2.38 1.54
N TYR A 475 -14.89 2.84 2.26
CA TYR A 475 -15.09 3.35 3.62
C TYR A 475 -15.84 4.68 3.62
N ASP A 476 -16.88 4.78 4.46
CA ASP A 476 -17.60 6.04 4.68
C ASP A 476 -16.65 7.12 5.20
N LYS A 477 -15.65 6.71 6.01
CA LYS A 477 -14.65 7.56 6.61
C LYS A 477 -13.28 6.87 6.53
N LEU A 478 -12.34 7.52 5.85
CA LEU A 478 -10.95 7.08 5.70
C LEU A 478 -10.01 8.11 6.31
N SER A 479 -9.01 7.66 7.04
CA SER A 479 -7.93 8.48 7.55
C SER A 479 -6.64 7.66 7.65
N GLY A 480 -5.53 8.31 7.92
CA GLY A 480 -4.29 7.59 8.12
C GLY A 480 -3.17 8.43 8.68
N MET A 481 -2.08 7.77 9.00
CA MET A 481 -0.92 8.39 9.63
C MET A 481 0.38 7.80 9.06
N THR A 482 1.39 8.64 8.97
CA THR A 482 2.77 8.27 8.61
C THR A 482 3.73 9.39 8.97
N GLY A 483 5.03 9.16 8.89
CA GLY A 483 6.05 10.19 9.05
C GLY A 483 6.40 10.95 7.78
N THR A 484 5.84 10.62 6.62
CA THR A 484 6.35 11.01 5.29
C THR A 484 5.28 11.23 4.21
N ALA A 485 4.06 11.66 4.57
CA ALA A 485 2.95 11.86 3.63
C ALA A 485 3.11 13.09 2.73
N LYS A 486 3.76 14.15 3.22
CA LYS A 486 3.79 15.48 2.59
C LYS A 486 4.30 15.47 1.16
N THR A 487 5.30 14.62 0.88
CA THR A 487 5.86 14.47 -0.48
C THR A 487 4.85 13.93 -1.50
N SER A 488 3.81 13.23 -1.04
CA SER A 488 2.76 12.61 -1.85
C SER A 488 1.37 13.23 -1.61
N SER A 489 1.30 14.43 -1.01
CA SER A 489 0.05 15.08 -0.62
C SER A 489 -0.90 15.31 -1.79
N GLU A 490 -0.36 15.64 -2.97
CA GLU A 490 -1.15 15.82 -4.20
C GLU A 490 -1.85 14.52 -4.63
N GLU A 491 -1.17 13.38 -4.53
CA GLU A 491 -1.73 12.07 -4.85
C GLU A 491 -2.81 11.67 -3.84
N PHE A 492 -2.57 11.83 -2.54
CA PHE A 492 -3.57 11.57 -1.50
C PHE A 492 -4.84 12.37 -1.72
N PHE A 493 -4.71 13.65 -2.06
CA PHE A 493 -5.87 14.48 -2.35
C PHE A 493 -6.59 14.06 -3.64
N LYS A 494 -5.87 13.86 -4.75
CA LYS A 494 -6.48 13.53 -6.05
C LYS A 494 -7.12 12.16 -6.08
N VAL A 495 -6.52 11.17 -5.42
CA VAL A 495 -6.97 9.78 -5.47
C VAL A 495 -7.98 9.47 -4.37
N TYR A 496 -7.74 9.92 -3.14
CA TYR A 496 -8.53 9.52 -1.97
C TYR A 496 -9.33 10.68 -1.36
N GLY A 497 -9.09 11.92 -1.78
CA GLY A 497 -9.73 13.11 -1.18
C GLY A 497 -9.23 13.41 0.22
N LEU A 498 -8.00 13.00 0.56
CA LEU A 498 -7.41 13.16 1.89
C LEU A 498 -6.41 14.32 1.91
N ASP A 499 -6.57 15.23 2.85
CA ASP A 499 -5.63 16.30 3.14
C ASP A 499 -4.54 15.82 4.11
N VAL A 500 -3.30 16.26 3.89
CA VAL A 500 -2.16 15.96 4.77
C VAL A 500 -1.92 17.12 5.73
N ALA A 501 -2.01 16.83 7.03
CA ALA A 501 -1.70 17.77 8.09
C ALA A 501 -0.35 17.45 8.74
N ASP A 502 0.59 18.38 8.70
CA ASP A 502 1.91 18.27 9.33
C ASP A 502 1.79 18.59 10.82
N ILE A 503 1.91 17.59 11.67
CA ILE A 503 1.80 17.73 13.12
C ILE A 503 3.18 18.03 13.71
N PRO A 504 3.31 19.10 14.54
CA PRO A 504 4.59 19.41 15.16
C PRO A 504 5.05 18.27 16.08
N THR A 505 6.36 18.13 16.21
CA THR A 505 6.96 17.17 17.15
C THR A 505 6.78 17.65 18.60
N ASN A 506 6.64 16.70 19.53
CA ASN A 506 6.54 17.00 20.96
C ASN A 506 7.79 17.71 21.49
N GLN A 507 8.95 17.28 21.05
CA GLN A 507 10.23 17.93 21.34
C GLN A 507 10.91 18.42 20.05
N PRO A 508 11.68 19.53 20.09
CA PRO A 508 12.40 19.98 18.91
C PRO A 508 13.36 18.93 18.35
N VAL A 509 13.40 18.79 17.01
CA VAL A 509 14.33 17.89 16.34
C VAL A 509 15.73 18.52 16.37
N VAL A 510 16.69 17.84 17.00
CA VAL A 510 18.08 18.25 17.08
C VAL A 510 19.02 17.40 16.20
N ARG A 511 18.46 16.44 15.45
CA ARG A 511 19.19 15.60 14.50
C ARG A 511 19.86 16.45 13.43
N LYS A 512 21.08 16.04 13.04
CA LYS A 512 21.82 16.62 11.92
C LYS A 512 21.68 15.74 10.69
N ASP A 513 21.16 16.31 9.62
CA ASP A 513 21.10 15.66 8.31
C ASP A 513 22.23 16.24 7.44
N GLU A 514 23.33 15.47 7.30
CA GLU A 514 24.53 15.83 6.55
C GLU A 514 24.30 15.72 5.03
N ASN A 515 25.13 16.45 4.26
CA ASN A 515 25.11 16.34 2.79
C ASN A 515 25.57 14.95 2.33
N ASP A 516 25.10 14.56 1.15
CA ASP A 516 25.50 13.29 0.54
C ASP A 516 26.97 13.28 0.18
N LEU A 517 27.62 12.13 0.38
CA LEU A 517 28.96 11.84 -0.11
C LEU A 517 28.88 11.08 -1.43
N ILE A 518 29.55 11.59 -2.46
CA ILE A 518 29.42 11.09 -3.83
C ILE A 518 30.76 10.46 -4.25
N PHE A 519 30.69 9.18 -4.66
CA PHE A 519 31.83 8.38 -5.07
C PHE A 519 31.75 8.04 -6.56
N GLN A 520 32.91 7.80 -7.20
CA GLN A 520 32.94 7.40 -8.60
C GLN A 520 32.41 5.99 -8.81
N THR A 521 32.87 5.04 -7.97
CA THR A 521 32.56 3.63 -8.09
C THR A 521 31.81 3.14 -6.86
N GLU A 522 31.05 2.05 -7.04
CA GLU A 522 30.38 1.38 -5.94
C GLU A 522 31.37 0.74 -4.96
N GLN A 523 32.45 0.17 -5.46
CA GLN A 523 33.49 -0.42 -4.61
C GLN A 523 34.17 0.62 -3.72
N GLY A 524 34.51 1.79 -4.26
CA GLY A 524 35.05 2.92 -3.50
C GLY A 524 34.05 3.37 -2.42
N LYS A 525 32.79 3.49 -2.77
CA LYS A 525 31.70 3.80 -1.82
C LYS A 525 31.65 2.82 -0.64
N PHE A 526 31.62 1.50 -0.89
CA PHE A 526 31.54 0.51 0.19
C PHE A 526 32.80 0.46 1.05
N ALA A 527 33.96 0.67 0.45
CA ALA A 527 35.19 0.79 1.22
C ALA A 527 35.19 2.01 2.16
N ALA A 528 34.69 3.16 1.68
CA ALA A 528 34.53 4.36 2.48
C ALA A 528 33.47 4.19 3.59
N VAL A 529 32.34 3.57 3.29
CA VAL A 529 31.33 3.21 4.30
C VAL A 529 31.92 2.34 5.40
N ALA A 530 32.68 1.29 5.05
CA ALA A 530 33.26 0.39 6.05
C ALA A 530 34.26 1.11 6.95
N ARG A 531 35.08 2.04 6.41
CA ARG A 531 36.00 2.88 7.20
C ARG A 531 35.24 3.81 8.14
N ALA A 532 34.24 4.53 7.65
CA ALA A 532 33.42 5.44 8.45
C ALA A 532 32.71 4.69 9.60
N VAL A 533 32.14 3.52 9.32
CA VAL A 533 31.51 2.69 10.34
C VAL A 533 32.50 2.18 11.37
N LYS A 534 33.72 1.82 10.96
CA LYS A 534 34.79 1.41 11.89
C LYS A 534 35.14 2.51 12.88
N GLU A 535 35.24 3.75 12.39
CA GLU A 535 35.54 4.92 13.25
C GLU A 535 34.40 5.21 14.23
N LEU A 536 33.12 5.13 13.78
CA LEU A 536 31.95 5.33 14.63
C LEU A 536 31.83 4.23 15.68
N HIS A 537 32.04 2.97 15.27
CA HIS A 537 32.06 1.83 16.18
C HIS A 537 33.15 1.96 17.24
N ALA A 538 34.37 2.39 16.86
CA ALA A 538 35.48 2.62 17.78
C ALA A 538 35.17 3.73 18.80
N LYS A 539 34.36 4.74 18.43
CA LYS A 539 33.87 5.79 19.34
C LYS A 539 32.77 5.26 20.26
N GLY A 540 32.21 4.08 19.97
CA GLY A 540 31.07 3.52 20.67
C GLY A 540 29.70 4.06 20.23
N GLN A 541 29.63 4.83 19.13
CA GLN A 541 28.38 5.33 18.60
C GLN A 541 27.63 4.22 17.85
N PRO A 542 26.32 3.96 18.10
CA PRO A 542 25.56 2.98 17.36
C PRO A 542 25.31 3.45 15.91
N VAL A 543 25.38 2.50 14.97
CA VAL A 543 25.21 2.76 13.53
C VAL A 543 24.14 1.86 12.94
N LEU A 544 23.16 2.47 12.25
CA LEU A 544 22.20 1.79 11.41
C LEU A 544 22.49 2.09 9.95
N ILE A 545 22.74 1.05 9.16
CA ILE A 545 23.07 1.18 7.74
C ILE A 545 21.89 0.67 6.92
N GLY A 546 21.32 1.53 6.06
CA GLY A 546 20.25 1.20 5.12
C GLY A 546 20.81 0.84 3.74
N THR A 547 20.40 -0.31 3.20
CA THR A 547 20.72 -0.75 1.84
C THR A 547 19.44 -0.97 1.03
N VAL A 548 19.53 -0.91 -0.29
CA VAL A 548 18.34 -1.04 -1.18
C VAL A 548 17.99 -2.49 -1.52
N SER A 549 18.94 -3.43 -1.38
CA SER A 549 18.70 -4.84 -1.71
C SER A 549 19.46 -5.81 -0.79
N ILE A 550 19.04 -7.07 -0.79
CA ILE A 550 19.70 -8.15 -0.05
C ILE A 550 21.13 -8.34 -0.55
N GLU A 551 21.35 -8.27 -1.87
CA GLU A 551 22.66 -8.40 -2.49
C GLU A 551 23.64 -7.32 -1.99
N ARG A 552 23.16 -6.05 -1.96
CA ARG A 552 23.94 -4.91 -1.43
C ARG A 552 24.25 -5.07 0.05
N ASN A 553 23.33 -5.65 0.80
CA ASN A 553 23.48 -5.95 2.20
C ASN A 553 24.59 -6.99 2.44
N GLU A 554 24.59 -8.07 1.66
CA GLU A 554 25.60 -9.12 1.72
C GLU A 554 26.99 -8.60 1.26
N LEU A 555 27.03 -7.79 0.19
CA LEU A 555 28.25 -7.16 -0.29
C LEU A 555 28.86 -6.24 0.76
N LEU A 556 28.08 -5.34 1.35
CA LEU A 556 28.54 -4.44 2.41
C LEU A 556 29.05 -5.23 3.63
N SER A 557 28.36 -6.32 3.99
CA SER A 557 28.80 -7.20 5.07
C SER A 557 30.21 -7.77 4.84
N ALA A 558 30.55 -8.10 3.59
CA ALA A 558 31.90 -8.57 3.26
C ALA A 558 32.96 -7.47 3.48
N PHE A 559 32.67 -6.21 3.15
CA PHE A 559 33.57 -5.07 3.42
C PHE A 559 33.71 -4.81 4.91
N LEU A 560 32.64 -4.83 5.70
CA LEU A 560 32.66 -4.65 7.15
C LEU A 560 33.47 -5.75 7.85
N LYS A 561 33.30 -7.01 7.42
CA LYS A 561 34.11 -8.14 7.92
C LYS A 561 35.59 -7.97 7.64
N ARG A 562 35.96 -7.48 6.45
CA ARG A 562 37.34 -7.20 6.08
C ARG A 562 37.97 -6.11 6.97
N GLU A 563 37.20 -5.10 7.36
CA GLU A 563 37.62 -4.05 8.29
C GLU A 563 37.54 -4.48 9.76
N GLY A 564 37.08 -5.70 10.05
CA GLY A 564 36.99 -6.23 11.42
C GLY A 564 35.87 -5.62 12.26
N VAL A 565 34.81 -5.08 11.63
CA VAL A 565 33.66 -4.49 12.31
C VAL A 565 32.60 -5.56 12.59
N PRO A 566 32.29 -5.86 13.89
CA PRO A 566 31.19 -6.74 14.23
C PRO A 566 29.85 -6.08 13.87
N HIS A 567 28.97 -6.80 13.18
CA HIS A 567 27.70 -6.26 12.76
C HIS A 567 26.62 -7.36 12.66
N GLU A 568 25.36 -6.94 12.75
CA GLU A 568 24.19 -7.79 12.50
C GLU A 568 23.52 -7.41 11.20
N ILE A 569 23.02 -8.44 10.49
CA ILE A 569 22.34 -8.28 9.21
C ILE A 569 20.86 -8.54 9.39
N LEU A 570 20.05 -7.59 8.92
CA LEU A 570 18.63 -7.66 8.88
C LEU A 570 18.14 -7.61 7.43
N ASN A 571 17.57 -8.71 6.97
CA ASN A 571 17.04 -8.83 5.61
C ASN A 571 15.82 -9.76 5.59
N ALA A 572 15.16 -9.85 4.45
CA ALA A 572 13.97 -10.68 4.26
C ALA A 572 14.13 -12.19 4.59
N LYS A 573 15.36 -12.66 4.76
CA LYS A 573 15.64 -14.06 5.14
C LYS A 573 15.44 -14.32 6.65
N ASN A 574 15.41 -13.28 7.48
CA ASN A 574 15.44 -13.36 8.96
C ASN A 574 14.25 -12.65 9.64
N HIS A 575 13.06 -12.71 9.06
CA HIS A 575 11.87 -11.98 9.52
C HIS A 575 11.51 -12.17 10.99
N GLU A 576 11.64 -13.39 11.53
CA GLU A 576 11.17 -13.71 12.86
C GLU A 576 11.96 -12.97 13.96
N ARG A 577 13.20 -12.59 13.67
CA ARG A 577 14.08 -11.87 14.59
C ARG A 577 14.20 -10.39 14.31
N GLU A 578 13.46 -9.90 13.35
CA GLU A 578 13.55 -8.51 12.86
C GLU A 578 13.32 -7.49 13.98
N GLY A 579 12.24 -7.68 14.74
CA GLY A 579 11.88 -6.81 15.86
C GLY A 579 12.95 -6.75 16.95
N GLU A 580 13.51 -7.90 17.31
CA GLU A 580 14.53 -8.00 18.35
C GLU A 580 15.83 -7.31 17.94
N ILE A 581 16.30 -7.54 16.71
CA ILE A 581 17.55 -6.97 16.21
C ILE A 581 17.45 -5.44 16.16
N ILE A 582 16.34 -4.91 15.62
CA ILE A 582 16.11 -3.47 15.52
C ILE A 582 15.97 -2.83 16.90
N ALA A 583 15.28 -3.46 17.84
CA ALA A 583 15.14 -2.94 19.20
C ALA A 583 16.51 -2.79 19.91
N GLN A 584 17.50 -3.60 19.52
CA GLN A 584 18.85 -3.56 20.05
C GLN A 584 19.80 -2.65 19.23
N ALA A 585 19.39 -2.13 18.09
CA ALA A 585 20.23 -1.33 17.20
C ALA A 585 20.73 -0.02 17.85
N GLY A 586 20.08 0.47 18.89
CA GLY A 586 20.48 1.66 19.65
C GLY A 586 21.53 1.39 20.74
N GLN A 587 22.01 0.16 20.94
CA GLN A 587 23.04 -0.16 21.94
C GLN A 587 24.39 0.47 21.57
N LYS A 588 25.15 0.85 22.59
CA LYS A 588 26.49 1.40 22.44
C LYS A 588 27.36 0.54 21.52
N GLY A 589 27.91 1.16 20.47
CA GLY A 589 28.79 0.52 19.51
C GLY A 589 28.14 -0.53 18.60
N LYS A 590 26.84 -0.73 18.66
CA LYS A 590 26.14 -1.70 17.80
C LYS A 590 26.16 -1.23 16.35
N VAL A 591 26.43 -2.15 15.43
CA VAL A 591 26.33 -1.91 13.99
C VAL A 591 25.27 -2.84 13.42
N THR A 592 24.23 -2.26 12.80
CA THR A 592 23.13 -3.00 12.18
C THR A 592 23.04 -2.64 10.72
N VAL A 593 23.09 -3.63 9.85
CA VAL A 593 22.90 -3.48 8.40
C VAL A 593 21.52 -3.99 8.05
N ALA A 594 20.67 -3.13 7.53
CA ALA A 594 19.27 -3.44 7.25
C ALA A 594 18.93 -3.19 5.78
N THR A 595 18.16 -4.07 5.16
CA THR A 595 17.53 -3.74 3.90
C THR A 595 16.41 -2.72 4.13
N ASN A 596 16.00 -2.10 3.04
CA ASN A 596 14.95 -1.11 3.01
C ASN A 596 13.79 -1.49 3.94
N MET A 597 13.41 -0.58 4.81
CA MET A 597 12.25 -0.68 5.68
C MET A 597 12.23 -1.86 6.68
N ALA A 598 13.28 -2.67 6.77
CA ALA A 598 13.38 -3.66 7.82
C ALA A 598 13.23 -2.99 9.18
N GLY A 599 12.39 -3.55 10.06
CA GLY A 599 12.06 -2.95 11.36
C GLY A 599 11.12 -1.74 11.29
N ARG A 600 10.40 -1.50 10.18
CA ARG A 600 9.37 -0.44 10.12
C ARG A 600 8.33 -0.68 11.21
N GLY A 601 7.89 0.40 11.86
CA GLY A 601 6.95 0.32 12.99
C GLY A 601 7.58 -0.08 14.32
N VAL A 602 8.87 -0.45 14.37
CA VAL A 602 9.59 -0.73 15.62
C VAL A 602 10.41 0.48 16.02
N ASP A 603 10.33 0.85 17.28
CA ASP A 603 11.10 1.97 17.85
C ASP A 603 12.53 1.56 18.19
N ILE A 604 13.49 2.45 17.94
CA ILE A 604 14.90 2.27 18.31
C ILE A 604 15.18 3.21 19.48
N LYS A 605 15.30 2.64 20.68
CA LYS A 605 15.66 3.38 21.87
C LYS A 605 17.20 3.44 22.02
N LEU A 606 17.74 4.59 22.36
CA LEU A 606 19.15 4.74 22.66
C LEU A 606 19.52 3.88 23.88
N GLY A 607 20.60 3.11 23.79
CA GLY A 607 20.99 2.14 24.80
C GLY A 607 20.38 0.74 24.60
N GLY A 608 19.35 0.60 23.75
CA GLY A 608 18.60 -0.65 23.50
C GLY A 608 17.24 -0.67 24.19
N ALA A 609 16.43 -1.69 23.90
CA ALA A 609 15.02 -1.76 24.33
C ALA A 609 14.83 -1.75 25.86
N LEU A 610 15.72 -2.39 26.59
CA LEU A 610 15.69 -2.53 28.07
C LEU A 610 16.76 -1.65 28.75
N ALA A 611 17.20 -0.58 28.10
CA ALA A 611 18.26 0.27 28.63
C ALA A 611 17.79 1.06 29.86
N SER A 612 18.68 1.10 30.87
CA SER A 612 18.53 2.06 31.95
C SER A 612 18.74 3.51 31.43
N GLN A 613 18.21 4.50 32.15
CA GLN A 613 18.43 5.91 31.80
C GLN A 613 19.92 6.26 31.66
N ALA A 614 20.77 5.64 32.45
CA ALA A 614 22.23 5.86 32.37
C ALA A 614 22.84 5.40 31.04
N LEU A 615 22.39 4.25 30.51
CA LEU A 615 22.82 3.74 29.20
C LEU A 615 22.29 4.61 28.05
N HIS A 616 21.05 5.08 28.19
CA HIS A 616 20.46 6.04 27.25
C HIS A 616 21.30 7.32 27.19
N ASP A 617 21.61 7.92 28.36
CA ASP A 617 22.37 9.17 28.45
C ASP A 617 23.82 9.00 27.98
N GLU A 618 24.41 7.82 28.17
CA GLU A 618 25.75 7.51 27.65
C GLU A 618 25.74 7.54 26.10
N VAL A 619 24.80 6.85 25.45
CA VAL A 619 24.70 6.85 24.00
C VAL A 619 24.32 8.24 23.47
N LYS A 620 23.48 8.96 24.20
CA LYS A 620 23.12 10.36 23.89
C LYS A 620 24.33 11.27 23.87
N ALA A 621 25.24 11.11 24.85
CA ALA A 621 26.51 11.87 24.92
C ALA A 621 27.46 11.52 23.77
N LEU A 622 27.38 10.32 23.20
CA LEU A 622 28.16 9.91 22.01
C LEU A 622 27.62 10.46 20.69
N GLY A 623 26.51 11.22 20.71
CA GLY A 623 25.88 11.79 19.51
C GLY A 623 24.62 11.03 19.06
N GLY A 624 24.14 10.04 19.81
CA GLY A 624 22.96 9.26 19.50
C GLY A 624 23.17 8.27 18.36
N LEU A 625 22.10 7.84 17.70
CA LEU A 625 22.14 6.87 16.60
C LEU A 625 22.63 7.56 15.33
N TYR A 626 23.66 6.99 14.70
CA TYR A 626 24.10 7.39 13.35
C TYR A 626 23.36 6.54 12.31
N VAL A 627 22.70 7.19 11.34
CA VAL A 627 22.01 6.52 10.23
C VAL A 627 22.73 6.78 8.93
N LEU A 628 23.16 5.71 8.27
CA LEU A 628 23.86 5.74 7.02
C LEU A 628 23.04 5.08 5.91
N GLY A 629 22.75 5.82 4.83
CA GLY A 629 22.16 5.26 3.61
C GLY A 629 23.25 4.96 2.60
N THR A 630 23.26 3.78 1.99
CA THR A 630 24.23 3.39 0.97
C THR A 630 23.84 3.82 -0.44
N GLU A 631 22.61 4.23 -0.64
CA GLU A 631 22.07 4.75 -1.90
C GLU A 631 20.87 5.65 -1.61
N ARG A 632 20.51 6.51 -2.57
CA ARG A 632 19.24 7.22 -2.58
C ARG A 632 18.17 6.33 -3.21
N HIS A 633 17.00 6.29 -2.60
CA HIS A 633 15.86 5.55 -3.09
C HIS A 633 15.13 6.29 -4.20
N GLU A 634 14.27 5.59 -4.96
CA GLU A 634 13.44 6.21 -5.99
C GLU A 634 12.47 7.26 -5.44
N ALA A 635 12.05 7.13 -4.18
CA ALA A 635 11.15 8.07 -3.52
C ALA A 635 11.78 8.72 -2.30
N ARG A 636 11.72 10.06 -2.22
CA ARG A 636 12.25 10.87 -1.10
C ARG A 636 11.68 10.47 0.26
N ARG A 637 10.43 10.01 0.31
CA ARG A 637 9.81 9.56 1.55
C ARG A 637 10.53 8.36 2.18
N ILE A 638 11.08 7.44 1.38
CA ILE A 638 11.84 6.29 1.87
C ILE A 638 13.14 6.77 2.53
N ASP A 639 13.85 7.70 1.90
CA ASP A 639 15.04 8.33 2.49
C ASP A 639 14.69 9.02 3.81
N ASN A 640 13.55 9.73 3.85
CA ASN A 640 13.07 10.41 5.06
C ASN A 640 12.68 9.43 6.17
N GLN A 641 12.11 8.27 5.83
CA GLN A 641 11.82 7.21 6.79
C GLN A 641 13.09 6.60 7.37
N LEU A 642 14.13 6.41 6.55
CA LEU A 642 15.43 5.96 7.02
C LEU A 642 16.07 7.00 7.96
N ARG A 643 16.11 8.27 7.56
CA ARG A 643 16.58 9.37 8.42
C ARG A 643 15.79 9.45 9.73
N GLY A 644 14.48 9.23 9.68
CA GLY A 644 13.57 9.24 10.83
C GLY A 644 13.82 8.13 11.86
N ARG A 645 14.74 7.20 11.60
CA ARG A 645 15.17 6.21 12.61
C ARG A 645 16.00 6.84 13.72
N SER A 646 16.62 7.99 13.48
CA SER A 646 17.47 8.72 14.39
C SER A 646 16.85 10.07 14.80
N GLY A 647 17.26 10.62 15.93
CA GLY A 647 16.86 11.95 16.40
C GLY A 647 15.41 12.03 16.83
N ARG A 648 14.94 11.09 17.65
CA ARG A 648 13.54 10.98 18.11
C ARG A 648 13.38 11.66 19.47
N GLN A 649 12.22 12.26 19.72
CA GLN A 649 11.85 12.88 21.01
C GLN A 649 12.94 13.79 21.59
N GLY A 650 13.59 14.59 20.74
CA GLY A 650 14.66 15.53 21.14
C GLY A 650 16.03 14.89 21.40
N ASP A 651 16.20 13.62 21.10
CA ASP A 651 17.53 12.99 21.15
C ASP A 651 18.40 13.43 19.99
N PRO A 652 19.73 13.53 20.17
CA PRO A 652 20.65 13.78 19.09
C PRO A 652 20.73 12.60 18.13
N GLY A 653 21.21 12.86 16.94
CA GLY A 653 21.46 11.86 15.94
C GLY A 653 22.07 12.49 14.69
N GLU A 654 22.63 11.67 13.85
CA GLU A 654 23.22 12.12 12.59
C GLU A 654 22.77 11.21 11.45
N THR A 655 22.58 11.78 10.27
CA THR A 655 22.24 10.98 9.08
C THR A 655 23.07 11.42 7.88
N ARG A 656 23.52 10.46 7.08
CA ARG A 656 24.28 10.74 5.87
C ARG A 656 24.06 9.67 4.81
N PHE A 657 24.02 10.06 3.54
CA PHE A 657 23.97 9.14 2.41
C PHE A 657 25.32 9.09 1.70
N PHE A 658 25.72 7.87 1.35
CA PHE A 658 26.90 7.56 0.53
C PHE A 658 26.38 7.05 -0.82
N VAL A 659 26.63 7.80 -1.87
CA VAL A 659 26.04 7.58 -3.21
C VAL A 659 27.16 7.37 -4.23
N SER A 660 26.99 6.46 -5.15
CA SER A 660 27.93 6.22 -6.27
C SER A 660 27.30 6.68 -7.60
N LEU A 661 28.14 7.07 -8.56
CA LEU A 661 27.68 7.32 -9.94
C LEU A 661 27.18 6.06 -10.64
N GLU A 662 27.49 4.89 -10.10
CA GLU A 662 27.05 3.58 -10.61
C GLU A 662 25.71 3.15 -10.02
N ASP A 663 25.22 3.82 -8.95
CA ASP A 663 23.91 3.54 -8.37
C ASP A 663 22.78 3.74 -9.39
N SER A 664 21.72 2.95 -9.27
CA SER A 664 20.65 2.91 -10.27
C SER A 664 20.04 4.27 -10.55
N LEU A 665 19.78 5.07 -9.52
CA LEU A 665 19.25 6.42 -9.64
C LEU A 665 20.21 7.34 -10.39
N MET A 666 21.50 7.28 -10.06
CA MET A 666 22.53 8.08 -10.67
C MET A 666 22.78 7.69 -12.14
N ARG A 667 22.79 6.39 -12.43
CA ARG A 667 22.96 5.88 -13.80
C ARG A 667 21.86 6.35 -14.75
N VAL A 668 20.63 6.42 -14.26
CA VAL A 668 19.46 6.81 -15.08
C VAL A 668 19.35 8.32 -15.24
N PHE A 669 19.73 9.12 -14.22
CA PHE A 669 19.46 10.56 -14.18
C PHE A 669 20.69 11.46 -14.11
N ALA A 670 21.87 10.92 -13.76
CA ALA A 670 23.10 11.70 -13.83
C ALA A 670 23.44 11.96 -15.30
N SER A 671 23.46 13.25 -15.68
CA SER A 671 23.92 13.63 -17.01
C SER A 671 25.38 13.21 -17.21
N ASP A 672 25.73 12.82 -18.45
CA ASP A 672 27.12 12.52 -18.85
C ASP A 672 28.08 13.65 -18.49
N THR A 673 27.58 14.84 -18.27
CA THR A 673 28.28 16.02 -17.78
C THR A 673 28.87 15.81 -16.38
N ILE A 674 28.16 15.15 -15.45
CA ILE A 674 28.65 14.89 -14.08
C ILE A 674 29.73 13.80 -14.12
N LYS A 675 29.52 12.74 -14.91
CA LYS A 675 30.54 11.69 -15.12
C LYS A 675 31.82 12.27 -15.74
N GLY A 676 31.66 13.12 -16.76
CA GLY A 676 32.77 13.78 -17.42
C GLY A 676 33.51 14.81 -16.54
N LEU A 677 32.82 15.43 -15.61
CA LEU A 677 33.41 16.37 -14.65
C LEU A 677 34.30 15.64 -13.65
N MET A 678 33.82 14.54 -13.07
CA MET A 678 34.56 13.76 -12.07
C MET A 678 35.79 13.09 -12.67
N GLY A 679 35.68 12.52 -13.88
CA GLY A 679 36.85 11.94 -14.60
C GLY A 679 37.93 12.94 -14.92
N ARG A 680 37.59 14.23 -15.08
CA ARG A 680 38.61 15.31 -15.37
C ARG A 680 39.37 15.78 -14.14
N PHE A 681 38.81 15.61 -12.92
CA PHE A 681 39.44 16.05 -11.69
C PHE A 681 40.44 15.03 -11.10
N GLY A 682 40.56 13.83 -11.66
CA GLY A 682 41.49 12.80 -11.19
C GLY A 682 41.33 12.41 -9.72
N ILE A 683 40.09 12.42 -9.21
CA ILE A 683 39.77 12.12 -7.82
C ILE A 683 39.88 10.60 -7.63
N PRO A 684 40.56 10.10 -6.58
CA PRO A 684 40.60 8.67 -6.29
C PRO A 684 39.20 8.07 -6.13
N GLU A 685 39.02 6.79 -6.47
CA GLU A 685 37.72 6.10 -6.45
C GLU A 685 37.08 6.05 -5.06
N ASP A 686 37.89 6.06 -4.01
CA ASP A 686 37.50 5.99 -2.61
C ASP A 686 37.46 7.35 -1.89
N GLU A 687 37.73 8.44 -2.61
CA GLU A 687 37.54 9.80 -2.11
C GLU A 687 36.16 10.33 -2.51
N ALA A 688 35.50 10.94 -1.52
CA ALA A 688 34.16 11.48 -1.68
C ALA A 688 34.20 12.94 -2.14
N ILE A 689 33.25 13.29 -3.00
CA ILE A 689 32.91 14.69 -3.28
C ILE A 689 31.69 15.07 -2.47
N GLU A 690 31.76 16.14 -1.71
CA GLU A 690 30.62 16.76 -1.08
C GLU A 690 30.19 17.97 -1.90
N ASN A 691 28.99 17.88 -2.55
CA ASN A 691 28.50 18.95 -3.40
C ASN A 691 26.97 19.07 -3.29
N SER A 692 26.50 20.18 -2.71
CA SER A 692 25.09 20.48 -2.55
C SER A 692 24.32 20.62 -3.88
N MET A 693 24.98 20.92 -5.00
CA MET A 693 24.33 20.95 -6.33
C MET A 693 23.93 19.54 -6.79
N VAL A 694 24.80 18.55 -6.53
CA VAL A 694 24.50 17.16 -6.91
C VAL A 694 23.40 16.60 -6.02
N THR A 695 23.41 16.86 -4.71
CA THR A 695 22.31 16.49 -3.81
C THR A 695 20.97 17.05 -4.30
N ARG A 696 20.91 18.33 -4.70
CA ARG A 696 19.67 18.93 -5.27
C ARG A 696 19.27 18.31 -6.62
N ALA A 697 20.24 17.95 -7.46
CA ALA A 697 19.96 17.28 -8.71
C ALA A 697 19.34 15.89 -8.49
N LEU A 698 19.83 15.15 -7.48
CA LEU A 698 19.26 13.87 -7.05
C LEU A 698 17.81 14.03 -6.56
N GLU A 699 17.53 15.01 -5.70
CA GLU A 699 16.17 15.31 -5.24
C GLU A 699 15.24 15.68 -6.38
N SER A 700 15.73 16.41 -7.38
CA SER A 700 14.97 16.72 -8.59
C SER A 700 14.70 15.47 -9.43
N ALA A 701 15.66 14.55 -9.52
CA ALA A 701 15.49 13.27 -10.19
C ALA A 701 14.44 12.40 -9.48
N GLN A 702 14.53 12.29 -8.15
CA GLN A 702 13.52 11.57 -7.35
C GLN A 702 12.12 12.14 -7.58
N THR A 703 11.97 13.47 -7.59
CA THR A 703 10.67 14.12 -7.84
C THR A 703 10.11 13.75 -9.20
N LYS A 704 10.95 13.61 -10.24
CA LYS A 704 10.49 13.16 -11.56
C LYS A 704 10.05 11.70 -11.55
N ILE A 705 10.79 10.82 -10.86
CA ILE A 705 10.42 9.40 -10.73
C ILE A 705 9.11 9.26 -9.96
N GLU A 706 8.97 9.98 -8.86
CA GLU A 706 7.72 10.03 -8.09
C GLU A 706 6.54 10.43 -8.99
N GLY A 707 6.73 11.42 -9.87
CA GLY A 707 5.73 11.83 -10.87
C GLY A 707 5.39 10.71 -11.86
N PHE A 708 6.38 10.02 -12.44
CA PHE A 708 6.13 8.89 -13.33
C PHE A 708 5.39 7.75 -12.64
N ASN A 709 5.79 7.44 -11.41
CA ASN A 709 5.13 6.40 -10.63
C ASN A 709 3.68 6.78 -10.28
N PHE A 710 3.43 8.05 -9.99
CA PHE A 710 2.07 8.58 -9.79
C PHE A 710 1.22 8.44 -11.06
N ASP A 711 1.74 8.85 -12.21
CA ASP A 711 1.02 8.74 -13.49
C ASP A 711 0.72 7.27 -13.82
N ALA A 712 1.65 6.34 -13.56
CA ALA A 712 1.43 4.92 -13.76
C ALA A 712 0.31 4.38 -12.84
N ARG A 713 0.32 4.71 -11.53
CA ARG A 713 -0.77 4.32 -10.61
C ARG A 713 -2.11 4.93 -10.99
N LYS A 714 -2.10 6.19 -11.42
CA LYS A 714 -3.30 6.88 -11.91
C LYS A 714 -3.88 6.19 -13.14
N HIS A 715 -3.05 5.78 -14.06
CA HIS A 715 -3.46 5.05 -15.25
C HIS A 715 -4.14 3.71 -14.90
N VAL A 716 -3.53 2.92 -14.00
CA VAL A 716 -4.14 1.67 -13.50
C VAL A 716 -5.50 1.94 -12.86
N LEU A 717 -5.59 2.99 -12.04
CA LEU A 717 -6.85 3.37 -11.38
C LEU A 717 -7.92 3.82 -12.38
N GLU A 718 -7.57 4.58 -13.41
CA GLU A 718 -8.51 5.06 -14.43
C GLU A 718 -9.16 3.91 -15.19
N PHE A 719 -8.40 2.86 -15.50
CA PHE A 719 -8.93 1.62 -16.08
C PHE A 719 -9.81 0.85 -15.08
N ASP A 720 -9.34 0.67 -13.83
CA ASP A 720 -10.12 -0.05 -12.82
C ASP A 720 -11.41 0.69 -12.41
N ASN A 721 -11.45 2.02 -12.51
CA ASN A 721 -12.67 2.80 -12.24
C ASN A 721 -13.83 2.45 -13.20
N VAL A 722 -13.54 1.95 -14.41
CA VAL A 722 -14.58 1.45 -15.32
C VAL A 722 -15.15 0.15 -14.78
N LEU A 723 -14.27 -0.77 -14.40
CA LEU A 723 -14.65 -2.04 -13.77
C LEU A 723 -15.32 -1.85 -12.40
N ASP A 724 -14.87 -0.89 -11.60
CA ASP A 724 -15.39 -0.67 -10.25
C ASP A 724 -16.88 -0.31 -10.25
N ARG A 725 -17.34 0.50 -11.20
CA ARG A 725 -18.76 0.80 -11.35
C ARG A 725 -19.58 -0.44 -11.65
N GLN A 726 -19.08 -1.29 -12.52
CA GLN A 726 -19.71 -2.56 -12.90
C GLN A 726 -19.67 -3.54 -11.72
N ARG A 727 -18.52 -3.65 -11.05
CA ARG A 727 -18.32 -4.50 -9.87
C ARG A 727 -19.31 -4.16 -8.75
N ARG A 728 -19.46 -2.88 -8.42
CA ARG A 728 -20.42 -2.44 -7.38
C ARG A 728 -21.83 -2.83 -7.76
N ALA A 729 -22.28 -2.61 -8.98
CA ALA A 729 -23.61 -2.97 -9.42
C ALA A 729 -23.87 -4.50 -9.30
N ILE A 730 -22.88 -5.31 -9.70
CA ILE A 730 -22.97 -6.76 -9.62
C ILE A 730 -22.91 -7.25 -8.16
N TYR A 731 -21.99 -6.74 -7.36
CA TYR A 731 -21.81 -7.15 -5.96
C TYR A 731 -23.01 -6.72 -5.09
N ASP A 732 -23.60 -5.55 -5.33
CA ASP A 732 -24.81 -5.12 -4.65
C ASP A 732 -26.01 -6.01 -4.99
N LYS A 733 -26.21 -6.35 -6.28
CA LYS A 733 -27.25 -7.28 -6.72
C LYS A 733 -27.03 -8.67 -6.09
N ARG A 734 -25.79 -9.16 -6.13
CA ARG A 734 -25.40 -10.44 -5.53
C ARG A 734 -25.66 -10.47 -4.02
N ARG A 735 -25.27 -9.41 -3.30
CA ARG A 735 -25.45 -9.30 -1.85
C ARG A 735 -26.94 -9.27 -1.48
N ARG A 736 -27.76 -8.55 -2.23
CA ARG A 736 -29.23 -8.54 -2.03
C ARG A 736 -29.81 -9.95 -2.19
N VAL A 737 -29.37 -10.72 -3.19
CA VAL A 737 -29.81 -12.11 -3.40
C VAL A 737 -29.28 -13.02 -2.30
N LEU A 738 -28.03 -12.86 -1.84
CA LEU A 738 -27.40 -13.73 -0.84
C LEU A 738 -28.01 -13.55 0.56
N VAL A 739 -28.09 -12.30 1.03
CA VAL A 739 -28.44 -11.97 2.43
C VAL A 739 -29.92 -11.65 2.58
N GLY A 740 -30.56 -11.19 1.52
CA GLY A 740 -31.94 -10.74 1.51
C GLY A 740 -32.96 -11.84 1.79
N GLY A 741 -34.14 -11.45 2.25
CA GLY A 741 -35.28 -12.32 2.46
C GLY A 741 -35.87 -12.81 1.14
N GLN A 742 -37.01 -13.51 1.25
CA GLN A 742 -37.73 -14.01 0.05
C GLN A 742 -38.20 -12.86 -0.84
N ASP A 743 -38.57 -11.73 -0.25
CA ASP A 743 -39.06 -10.55 -1.00
C ASP A 743 -37.91 -9.86 -1.77
N ASP A 744 -36.70 -9.86 -1.22
CA ASP A 744 -35.53 -9.31 -1.92
C ASP A 744 -35.16 -10.15 -3.14
N VAL A 745 -35.18 -11.49 -3.01
CA VAL A 745 -34.92 -12.41 -4.13
C VAL A 745 -36.00 -12.24 -5.20
N SER A 746 -37.29 -12.20 -4.79
CA SER A 746 -38.42 -11.95 -5.70
C SER A 746 -38.25 -10.58 -6.41
N GLY A 747 -37.86 -9.54 -5.66
CA GLY A 747 -37.61 -8.21 -6.21
C GLY A 747 -36.51 -8.21 -7.28
N VAL A 748 -35.38 -8.92 -7.03
CA VAL A 748 -34.31 -9.06 -8.02
C VAL A 748 -34.73 -9.83 -9.26
N LEU A 749 -35.55 -10.89 -9.10
CA LEU A 749 -36.11 -11.63 -10.25
C LEU A 749 -37.02 -10.73 -11.11
N VAL A 750 -37.85 -9.90 -10.47
CA VAL A 750 -38.70 -8.94 -11.17
C VAL A 750 -37.87 -7.84 -11.84
N GLU A 751 -36.81 -7.36 -11.20
CA GLU A 751 -35.85 -6.43 -11.83
C GLU A 751 -35.18 -7.05 -13.07
N LEU A 752 -34.75 -8.32 -12.99
CA LEU A 752 -34.19 -9.04 -14.13
C LEU A 752 -35.21 -9.26 -15.25
N ALA A 753 -36.47 -9.52 -14.90
CA ALA A 753 -37.53 -9.66 -15.87
C ALA A 753 -37.89 -8.33 -16.56
N ALA A 754 -37.50 -7.21 -16.06
CA ALA A 754 -37.82 -5.82 -16.38
C ALA A 754 -38.55 -5.61 -17.72
N GLY A 755 -39.89 -5.68 -17.74
CA GLY A 755 -40.69 -5.42 -18.91
C GLY A 755 -40.87 -6.60 -19.88
N ASN A 756 -40.28 -7.77 -19.59
CA ASN A 756 -40.50 -8.98 -20.37
C ASN A 756 -41.68 -9.80 -19.76
N GLU A 757 -42.82 -9.77 -20.41
CA GLU A 757 -44.03 -10.48 -19.96
C GLU A 757 -43.84 -12.01 -19.89
N GLU A 758 -43.05 -12.58 -20.80
CA GLU A 758 -42.74 -14.03 -20.81
C GLU A 758 -41.92 -14.42 -19.57
N ALA A 759 -40.90 -13.62 -19.20
CA ALA A 759 -40.11 -13.84 -18.02
C ALA A 759 -40.97 -13.75 -16.72
N LEU A 760 -41.86 -12.78 -16.64
CA LEU A 760 -42.78 -12.64 -15.51
C LEU A 760 -43.79 -13.83 -15.43
N ALA A 761 -44.23 -14.35 -16.58
CA ALA A 761 -45.05 -15.53 -16.65
C ALA A 761 -44.32 -16.80 -16.16
N VAL A 762 -43.03 -16.95 -16.49
CA VAL A 762 -42.17 -18.05 -15.97
C VAL A 762 -42.09 -17.99 -14.45
N ILE A 763 -41.86 -16.82 -13.86
CA ILE A 763 -41.81 -16.66 -12.38
C ILE A 763 -43.12 -17.17 -11.76
N LYS A 764 -44.29 -16.65 -12.20
CA LYS A 764 -45.59 -17.01 -11.66
C LYS A 764 -45.89 -18.50 -11.80
N LYS A 765 -45.68 -19.05 -12.99
CA LYS A 765 -45.86 -20.47 -13.27
C LYS A 765 -45.03 -21.36 -12.35
N LYS A 766 -43.77 -21.01 -12.13
CA LYS A 766 -42.87 -21.80 -11.29
C LYS A 766 -43.13 -21.63 -9.80
N GLU A 767 -43.57 -20.46 -9.35
CA GLU A 767 -44.07 -20.27 -7.99
C GLU A 767 -45.33 -21.16 -7.71
N GLU A 768 -46.23 -21.29 -8.68
CA GLU A 768 -47.39 -22.17 -8.56
C GLU A 768 -47.03 -23.66 -8.60
N GLU A 769 -46.09 -24.07 -9.46
CA GLU A 769 -45.67 -25.48 -9.61
C GLU A 769 -44.87 -25.99 -8.40
N LEU A 770 -43.99 -25.21 -7.84
CA LEU A 770 -43.00 -25.62 -6.83
C LEU A 770 -43.33 -25.12 -5.42
N GLY A 771 -44.17 -24.11 -5.29
CA GLY A 771 -44.41 -23.35 -4.09
C GLY A 771 -43.37 -22.25 -3.94
N ARG A 772 -43.81 -21.08 -3.48
CA ARG A 772 -43.02 -19.84 -3.42
C ARG A 772 -41.66 -19.99 -2.69
N GLU A 773 -41.66 -20.66 -1.53
CA GLU A 773 -40.46 -20.81 -0.69
C GLU A 773 -39.38 -21.64 -1.39
N VAL A 774 -39.73 -22.81 -1.89
CA VAL A 774 -38.82 -23.72 -2.60
C VAL A 774 -38.32 -23.07 -3.88
N PHE A 775 -39.22 -22.44 -4.64
CA PHE A 775 -38.85 -21.72 -5.87
C PHE A 775 -37.85 -20.63 -5.61
N LEU A 776 -38.09 -19.74 -4.64
CA LEU A 776 -37.16 -18.62 -4.35
C LEU A 776 -35.82 -19.09 -3.82
N GLN A 777 -35.77 -20.21 -3.09
CA GLN A 777 -34.48 -20.78 -2.64
C GLN A 777 -33.67 -21.35 -3.81
N VAL A 778 -34.31 -22.04 -4.75
CA VAL A 778 -33.65 -22.54 -5.96
C VAL A 778 -33.24 -21.39 -6.87
N ALA A 779 -34.13 -20.42 -7.08
CA ALA A 779 -33.88 -19.24 -7.87
C ALA A 779 -32.71 -18.41 -7.32
N ARG A 780 -32.57 -18.27 -5.99
CA ARG A 780 -31.39 -17.66 -5.33
C ARG A 780 -30.09 -18.29 -5.83
N ASN A 781 -30.00 -19.62 -5.76
CA ASN A 781 -28.80 -20.34 -6.17
C ASN A 781 -28.52 -20.17 -7.68
N ILE A 782 -29.56 -20.24 -8.52
CA ILE A 782 -29.43 -20.05 -9.96
C ILE A 782 -28.90 -18.65 -10.27
N VAL A 783 -29.47 -17.61 -9.66
CA VAL A 783 -29.04 -16.23 -9.89
C VAL A 783 -27.61 -16.04 -9.44
N LEU A 784 -27.21 -16.52 -8.23
CA LEU A 784 -25.84 -16.39 -7.74
C LEU A 784 -24.84 -17.08 -8.65
N GLN A 785 -25.10 -18.34 -9.05
CA GLN A 785 -24.19 -19.11 -9.89
C GLN A 785 -24.05 -18.50 -11.29
N THR A 786 -25.18 -18.11 -11.91
CA THR A 786 -25.16 -17.50 -13.24
C THR A 786 -24.44 -16.16 -13.23
N LEU A 787 -24.68 -15.36 -12.18
CA LEU A 787 -24.04 -14.06 -12.02
C LEU A 787 -22.52 -14.21 -11.84
N ASP A 788 -22.08 -15.15 -10.99
CA ASP A 788 -20.66 -15.39 -10.74
C ASP A 788 -19.94 -15.91 -12.01
N MET A 789 -20.57 -16.84 -12.74
CA MET A 789 -20.03 -17.37 -13.98
C MET A 789 -19.82 -16.26 -15.02
N LEU A 790 -20.85 -15.48 -15.29
CA LEU A 790 -20.79 -14.40 -16.29
C LEU A 790 -19.88 -13.25 -15.86
N TRP A 791 -19.81 -12.97 -14.56
CA TRP A 791 -18.87 -11.97 -14.04
C TRP A 791 -17.40 -12.36 -14.24
N VAL A 792 -17.06 -13.62 -14.02
CA VAL A 792 -15.71 -14.15 -14.28
C VAL A 792 -15.35 -14.04 -15.77
N GLU A 793 -16.29 -14.39 -16.68
CA GLU A 793 -16.10 -14.24 -18.12
C GLU A 793 -15.97 -12.78 -18.53
N HIS A 794 -16.72 -11.90 -17.87
CA HIS A 794 -16.62 -10.46 -18.10
C HIS A 794 -15.26 -9.90 -17.66
N LEU A 795 -14.74 -10.31 -16.49
CA LEU A 795 -13.41 -9.88 -16.02
C LEU A 795 -12.32 -10.28 -17.02
N GLU A 796 -12.37 -11.49 -17.54
CA GLU A 796 -11.44 -11.99 -18.56
C GLU A 796 -11.55 -11.16 -19.85
N SER A 797 -12.77 -10.91 -20.32
CA SER A 797 -13.03 -10.07 -21.51
C SER A 797 -12.49 -8.65 -21.34
N MET A 798 -12.63 -8.06 -20.17
CA MET A 798 -12.13 -6.74 -19.84
C MET A 798 -10.59 -6.69 -19.75
N GLU A 799 -9.95 -7.76 -19.31
CA GLU A 799 -8.49 -7.90 -19.29
C GLU A 799 -7.92 -7.97 -20.71
N TYR A 800 -8.51 -8.78 -21.61
CA TYR A 800 -8.16 -8.80 -23.02
C TYR A 800 -8.41 -7.44 -23.70
N LEU A 801 -9.51 -6.78 -23.36
CA LEU A 801 -9.80 -5.44 -23.90
C LEU A 801 -8.72 -4.44 -23.48
N ARG A 802 -8.28 -4.46 -22.21
CA ARG A 802 -7.22 -3.59 -21.69
C ARG A 802 -5.91 -3.74 -22.47
N GLY A 803 -5.51 -4.97 -22.77
CA GLY A 803 -4.34 -5.27 -23.61
C GLY A 803 -4.50 -4.73 -25.04
N SER A 804 -5.68 -4.93 -25.66
CA SER A 804 -5.93 -4.58 -27.06
C SER A 804 -6.08 -3.10 -27.32
N VAL A 805 -6.64 -2.29 -26.40
CA VAL A 805 -6.85 -0.84 -26.62
C VAL A 805 -5.54 -0.08 -26.67
N ASN A 806 -4.48 -0.56 -26.00
CA ASN A 806 -3.16 0.03 -26.07
C ASN A 806 -2.56 -0.05 -27.49
N LEU A 807 -2.84 -1.11 -28.22
CA LEU A 807 -2.44 -1.25 -29.63
C LEU A 807 -3.20 -0.29 -30.55
N ARG A 808 -4.46 0.06 -30.23
CA ARG A 808 -5.27 1.02 -30.99
C ARG A 808 -4.84 2.47 -30.82
N ALA A 809 -3.99 2.78 -29.82
CA ALA A 809 -3.40 4.11 -29.63
C ALA A 809 -2.58 4.59 -30.86
N TYR A 810 -2.06 3.68 -31.67
CA TYR A 810 -1.43 4.02 -32.93
C TYR A 810 -2.39 4.70 -33.94
N GLY A 811 -3.72 4.55 -33.75
CA GLY A 811 -4.75 5.21 -34.51
C GLY A 811 -5.19 6.60 -34.00
N GLN A 812 -4.40 7.27 -33.14
CA GLN A 812 -4.68 8.57 -32.50
C GLN A 812 -5.97 8.61 -31.66
N ARG A 813 -6.45 7.47 -31.17
CA ARG A 813 -7.58 7.37 -30.25
C ARG A 813 -7.06 7.24 -28.81
N ASP A 814 -7.76 7.89 -27.88
CA ASP A 814 -7.45 7.77 -26.46
C ASP A 814 -7.83 6.36 -25.97
N PRO A 815 -6.84 5.54 -25.50
CA PRO A 815 -7.09 4.16 -25.05
C PRO A 815 -8.14 4.07 -23.96
N LEU A 816 -8.17 5.02 -23.01
CA LEU A 816 -9.12 5.01 -21.89
C LEU A 816 -10.56 5.26 -22.37
N VAL A 817 -10.73 6.14 -23.35
CA VAL A 817 -12.06 6.43 -23.93
C VAL A 817 -12.59 5.21 -24.69
N GLU A 818 -11.75 4.54 -25.47
CA GLU A 818 -12.12 3.30 -26.18
C GLU A 818 -12.42 2.18 -25.18
N TYR A 819 -11.58 2.00 -24.15
CA TYR A 819 -11.81 1.01 -23.08
C TYR A 819 -13.14 1.22 -22.38
N ARG A 820 -13.48 2.46 -22.04
CA ARG A 820 -14.75 2.81 -21.39
C ARG A 820 -15.94 2.51 -22.29
N LYS A 821 -15.84 2.85 -23.56
CA LYS A 821 -16.92 2.64 -24.55
C LYS A 821 -17.17 1.15 -24.77
N GLU A 822 -16.13 0.41 -25.12
CA GLU A 822 -16.21 -1.03 -25.37
C GLU A 822 -16.55 -1.81 -24.11
N GLY A 823 -15.95 -1.49 -22.97
CA GLY A 823 -16.25 -2.11 -21.68
C GLY A 823 -17.71 -1.89 -21.23
N THR A 824 -18.30 -0.74 -21.57
CA THR A 824 -19.73 -0.52 -21.32
C THR A 824 -20.60 -1.39 -22.23
N ARG A 825 -20.18 -1.60 -23.49
CA ARG A 825 -20.88 -2.47 -24.43
C ARG A 825 -20.85 -3.93 -23.95
N VAL A 826 -19.67 -4.44 -23.64
CA VAL A 826 -19.47 -5.82 -23.15
C VAL A 826 -20.25 -6.06 -21.84
N TYR A 827 -20.27 -5.08 -20.94
CA TYR A 827 -21.06 -5.18 -19.70
C TYR A 827 -22.56 -5.29 -19.97
N LYS A 828 -23.12 -4.49 -20.89
CA LYS A 828 -24.54 -4.58 -21.28
C LYS A 828 -24.87 -5.93 -21.93
N GLU A 829 -23.96 -6.46 -22.74
CA GLU A 829 -24.12 -7.79 -23.33
C GLU A 829 -24.15 -8.87 -22.25
N MET A 830 -23.27 -8.78 -21.24
CA MET A 830 -23.29 -9.66 -20.08
C MET A 830 -24.60 -9.56 -19.29
N GLU A 831 -25.14 -8.34 -19.07
CA GLU A 831 -26.44 -8.16 -18.39
C GLU A 831 -27.58 -8.80 -19.17
N LEU A 832 -27.60 -8.69 -20.51
CA LEU A 832 -28.60 -9.37 -21.34
C LEU A 832 -28.46 -10.89 -21.28
N MET A 833 -27.22 -11.41 -21.31
CA MET A 833 -26.95 -12.85 -21.15
C MET A 833 -27.40 -13.35 -19.77
N LEU A 834 -27.18 -12.55 -18.71
CA LEU A 834 -27.63 -12.88 -17.35
C LEU A 834 -29.14 -13.10 -17.32
N VAL A 835 -29.89 -12.16 -17.87
CA VAL A 835 -31.37 -12.28 -17.96
C VAL A 835 -31.77 -13.54 -18.72
N GLY A 836 -31.26 -13.71 -19.95
CA GLY A 836 -31.61 -14.88 -20.79
C GLY A 836 -31.29 -16.19 -20.09
N ARG A 837 -30.07 -16.30 -19.52
CA ARG A 837 -29.63 -17.57 -18.90
C ARG A 837 -30.38 -17.90 -17.60
N VAL A 838 -30.65 -16.90 -16.76
CA VAL A 838 -31.44 -17.10 -15.54
C VAL A 838 -32.83 -17.62 -15.87
N PHE A 839 -33.56 -17.02 -16.83
CA PHE A 839 -34.91 -17.43 -17.17
C PHE A 839 -34.95 -18.77 -17.93
N GLU A 840 -33.96 -19.05 -18.79
CA GLU A 840 -33.80 -20.40 -19.40
C GLU A 840 -33.66 -21.49 -18.33
N LEU A 841 -32.83 -21.27 -17.32
CA LEU A 841 -32.60 -22.22 -16.23
C LEU A 841 -33.86 -22.35 -15.33
N LEU A 842 -34.54 -21.22 -15.06
CA LEU A 842 -35.77 -21.24 -14.28
C LEU A 842 -36.92 -21.98 -15.02
N GLU A 843 -37.07 -21.81 -16.33
CA GLU A 843 -38.05 -22.50 -17.14
C GLU A 843 -37.80 -24.03 -17.18
N GLY A 844 -36.51 -24.42 -17.24
CA GLY A 844 -36.11 -25.84 -17.24
C GLY A 844 -36.30 -26.58 -15.91
N LEU A 845 -36.64 -25.91 -14.79
CA LEU A 845 -36.82 -26.53 -13.48
C LEU A 845 -37.96 -27.54 -13.47
N GLN A 846 -37.69 -28.77 -13.00
CA GLN A 846 -38.67 -29.81 -12.78
C GLN A 846 -38.71 -30.23 -11.31
N LYS A 847 -39.91 -30.51 -10.80
CA LYS A 847 -40.13 -30.86 -9.38
C LYS A 847 -39.32 -32.10 -8.93
N ASN A 848 -39.09 -33.05 -9.83
CA ASN A 848 -38.35 -34.28 -9.56
C ASN A 848 -36.81 -34.09 -9.44
N GLN A 849 -36.27 -33.00 -9.96
CA GLN A 849 -34.84 -32.68 -9.92
C GLN A 849 -34.41 -31.99 -8.63
N ILE A 850 -35.35 -31.31 -7.95
CA ILE A 850 -35.08 -30.55 -6.73
C ILE A 850 -34.82 -31.44 -5.51
N GLN A 851 -35.39 -32.68 -5.52
CA GLN A 851 -35.20 -33.64 -4.41
C GLN A 851 -33.93 -34.46 -4.50
N ALA A 852 -33.18 -34.41 -5.62
CA ALA A 852 -32.03 -35.28 -5.90
C ALA A 852 -30.68 -34.59 -5.97
N ALA A 853 -30.57 -33.27 -5.93
CA ALA A 853 -29.30 -32.58 -6.09
C ALA A 853 -28.64 -32.31 -4.73
N PRO A 854 -27.46 -32.91 -4.43
CA PRO A 854 -26.60 -32.38 -3.40
C PRO A 854 -26.17 -30.95 -3.82
N PRO A 855 -25.87 -30.04 -2.85
CA PRO A 855 -25.42 -28.71 -3.18
C PRO A 855 -24.19 -28.82 -4.09
N PRO A 856 -24.13 -28.06 -5.20
CA PRO A 856 -22.99 -28.11 -6.09
C PRO A 856 -21.75 -27.70 -5.30
N VAL A 857 -20.82 -28.65 -5.16
CA VAL A 857 -19.49 -28.39 -4.67
C VAL A 857 -18.75 -27.72 -5.83
N MET A 858 -18.72 -26.37 -5.85
CA MET A 858 -17.69 -25.68 -6.60
C MET A 858 -16.32 -26.23 -6.16
N PRO A 859 -15.34 -26.34 -7.03
CA PRO A 859 -13.99 -26.61 -6.59
C PRO A 859 -13.64 -25.51 -5.58
N THR A 860 -13.68 -25.84 -4.32
CA THR A 860 -13.13 -25.00 -3.26
C THR A 860 -11.76 -24.55 -3.77
N PRO A 861 -11.44 -23.24 -3.76
CA PRO A 861 -10.08 -22.82 -3.92
C PRO A 861 -9.30 -23.70 -2.96
N ILE A 862 -8.33 -24.44 -3.47
CA ILE A 862 -7.54 -25.33 -2.63
C ILE A 862 -6.98 -24.43 -1.54
N ALA A 863 -7.68 -24.38 -0.42
CA ALA A 863 -7.06 -23.98 0.82
C ALA A 863 -5.92 -24.99 0.95
N ILE A 864 -4.71 -24.51 0.84
CA ILE A 864 -3.56 -25.29 1.26
C ILE A 864 -3.86 -25.60 2.72
N VAL A 865 -4.41 -26.79 2.94
CA VAL A 865 -4.52 -27.34 4.29
C VAL A 865 -3.08 -27.67 4.68
N GLN A 866 -2.41 -26.69 5.22
CA GLN A 866 -1.25 -26.95 6.03
C GLN A 866 -1.78 -27.66 7.26
N ASN A 867 -1.53 -28.96 7.34
CA ASN A 867 -1.76 -29.72 8.54
C ASN A 867 -1.03 -29.02 9.69
N ALA A 868 -1.81 -28.57 10.66
CA ALA A 868 -1.32 -28.09 11.95
C ALA A 868 -0.63 -29.25 12.67
N THR A 869 0.63 -29.48 12.40
CA THR A 869 1.61 -30.07 13.34
C THR A 869 2.99 -29.85 12.73
N GLY A 870 3.85 -29.22 13.48
CA GLY A 870 5.22 -28.93 13.12
C GLY A 870 6.02 -30.13 12.68
N GLY A 871 6.83 -29.95 11.62
CA GLY A 871 7.82 -30.87 11.12
C GLY A 871 7.27 -31.87 10.13
N THR A 872 7.42 -31.58 8.83
CA THR A 872 7.31 -32.57 7.74
C THR A 872 8.40 -33.62 7.90
N ARG A 873 8.12 -34.65 8.66
CA ARG A 873 8.90 -35.88 8.59
C ARG A 873 8.43 -36.60 7.34
N GLU A 874 9.24 -36.61 6.28
CA GLU A 874 8.97 -37.45 5.10
C GLU A 874 8.76 -38.89 5.57
N ILE A 875 7.56 -39.44 5.29
CA ILE A 875 7.23 -40.82 5.63
C ILE A 875 7.81 -41.72 4.54
N HIS A 876 8.90 -42.38 4.85
CA HIS A 876 9.54 -43.31 3.92
C HIS A 876 8.71 -44.59 3.80
N ARG A 877 8.84 -45.27 2.66
CA ARG A 877 8.07 -46.50 2.32
C ARG A 877 8.05 -47.56 3.42
N ASN A 878 9.08 -47.62 4.27
CA ASN A 878 9.22 -48.65 5.30
C ASN A 878 8.82 -48.17 6.71
N ASP A 879 8.44 -46.89 6.87
CA ASP A 879 8.03 -46.33 8.16
C ASP A 879 6.67 -46.88 8.61
N PRO A 880 6.36 -46.89 9.89
CA PRO A 880 5.06 -47.25 10.40
C PRO A 880 3.98 -46.31 9.85
N CYS A 881 2.84 -46.87 9.41
CA CYS A 881 1.77 -46.10 8.86
C CYS A 881 1.16 -45.14 9.92
N PRO A 882 0.99 -43.83 9.63
CA PRO A 882 0.46 -42.86 10.58
C PRO A 882 -0.99 -43.13 11.02
N CYS A 883 -1.73 -44.00 10.33
CA CYS A 883 -3.07 -44.42 10.75
C CYS A 883 -3.08 -45.23 12.06
N GLY A 884 -1.91 -45.72 12.52
CA GLY A 884 -1.81 -46.53 13.74
C GLY A 884 -2.08 -48.01 13.55
N SER A 885 -2.18 -48.49 12.31
CA SER A 885 -2.42 -49.93 12.02
C SER A 885 -1.24 -50.85 12.32
N GLY A 886 -0.08 -50.33 12.76
CA GLY A 886 1.14 -51.11 12.94
C GLY A 886 1.81 -51.63 11.66
N LYS A 887 1.21 -51.42 10.51
CA LYS A 887 1.74 -51.81 9.19
C LYS A 887 2.67 -50.74 8.64
N LYS A 888 3.65 -51.18 7.80
CA LYS A 888 4.53 -50.25 7.08
C LYS A 888 3.75 -49.42 6.08
N TRP A 889 4.16 -48.13 5.87
CA TRP A 889 3.50 -47.18 4.98
C TRP A 889 3.23 -47.75 3.59
N LYS A 890 4.20 -48.47 3.00
CA LYS A 890 4.04 -49.12 1.67
C LYS A 890 2.94 -50.18 1.60
N ASN A 891 2.56 -50.76 2.73
CA ASN A 891 1.57 -51.84 2.78
C ASN A 891 0.20 -51.38 3.27
N CYS A 892 0.08 -50.16 3.75
CA CYS A 892 -1.14 -49.60 4.31
C CYS A 892 -1.52 -48.26 3.65
N GLY A 893 -0.85 -47.16 3.95
CA GLY A 893 -1.20 -45.85 3.46
C GLY A 893 -0.92 -45.64 1.98
N LEU A 894 0.24 -46.12 1.47
CA LEU A 894 0.60 -46.00 0.07
C LEU A 894 -0.35 -46.80 -0.85
N LYS A 895 -0.97 -47.89 -0.35
CA LYS A 895 -1.99 -48.69 -1.05
C LYS A 895 -3.40 -48.24 -0.72
N ASN A 896 -3.57 -47.23 0.12
CA ASN A 896 -4.86 -46.68 0.56
C ASN A 896 -5.88 -47.75 0.96
N THR A 897 -5.44 -48.70 1.81
CA THR A 897 -6.27 -49.87 2.20
C THR A 897 -7.52 -49.43 2.96
N GLN A 898 -8.60 -50.21 2.88
CA GLN A 898 -9.85 -49.96 3.61
C GLN A 898 -9.62 -49.76 5.12
N GLU A 899 -8.69 -50.54 5.69
CA GLU A 899 -8.29 -50.43 7.09
C GLU A 899 -7.60 -49.08 7.38
N HIS A 900 -6.77 -48.60 6.45
CA HIS A 900 -6.15 -47.27 6.53
C HIS A 900 -7.19 -46.18 6.54
N GLN A 901 -8.13 -46.18 5.60
CA GLN A 901 -9.21 -45.19 5.50
C GLN A 901 -10.08 -45.18 6.78
N ARG A 902 -10.44 -46.35 7.30
CA ARG A 902 -11.22 -46.48 8.52
C ARG A 902 -10.51 -45.88 9.75
N LEU A 903 -9.21 -46.18 9.90
CA LEU A 903 -8.42 -45.69 11.02
C LEU A 903 -8.10 -44.20 10.94
N MET A 904 -7.92 -43.69 9.74
CA MET A 904 -7.76 -42.22 9.53
C MET A 904 -9.06 -41.48 9.86
N THR A 905 -10.22 -41.98 9.44
CA THR A 905 -11.53 -41.40 9.75
C THR A 905 -11.84 -41.45 11.27
N GLN A 906 -11.28 -42.41 12.00
CA GLN A 906 -11.42 -42.48 13.45
C GLN A 906 -10.48 -41.51 14.20
N LYS A 907 -9.38 -41.10 13.58
CA LYS A 907 -8.45 -40.09 14.17
C LYS A 907 -8.86 -38.65 13.94
N THR A 908 -9.72 -38.40 12.96
CA THR A 908 -10.27 -37.08 12.61
C THR A 908 -11.58 -36.76 13.33
N LYS A 909 -12.12 -37.69 14.09
CA LYS A 909 -13.18 -37.47 15.08
C LYS A 909 -12.55 -37.36 16.49
#